data_aec086da904296d467f40b26ab173cb7
#
_entry.id   aec086da904296d467f40b26ab173cb7
#
_cell.length_a   1.000
_cell.length_b   1.000
_cell.length_c   1.000
_cell.angle_alpha   90.00
_cell.angle_beta   90.00
_cell.angle_gamma   90.00
#
_symmetry.space_group_name_H-M   'P 1'
#
loop_
_entity.id
_entity.type
_entity.pdbx_description
1 polymer ?
#
loop_
_entity_poly.entity_id
_entity_poly.type
_entity_poly.pdbx_seq_one_letter_code
_entity_poly.pdbx_strand_id
1 'polypeptide(L)'
;MTQNHQITLNIIGMTCAACSNRIEKRLNKIDGVHAQVNLATEKATIDYPNDQYEVSDFIETIQKLGYDVETDKSELDVIGMTCAACSNRIEKVLNKTTGVKQATVNLTTEQATIDYYPGQTDVDTLIGRIQHLGYDAKPKQSKKEQASRKVQELKRKRNKLIISAILAFPLLLTMLVHLFNIPLPEIFMNPWFQFILATPIQFIIGWQFYVGAYKNLRNGGANMDVLVALGTSAAYFYSIYEMSKWLLDSNAQPHLYFETSAVLITLILFGKYLEARAKSQTTHALNQLLNLQAKEARLIKDDGTETMVPLQTVQVGDTLLVKPGEKIPVDAKVIKGTTTVDESMLTGESMPIDKTVDNEVIGATLNKNGVITVQATKVGQDTALSNIIKVVEEAQSSKAPIQRLADIISGYFVPIVIGIAVLTFIIWIIFVHPGQFEDALVAMISVLVIACPCALGLATPTSIMVGTGRAAEEGILFKGGEYVERTHQIDTVVFDKTGTLTHGTPEVTYFKGDDTLLRYVASAENNSEHPLATAIVKYAKTKQLTLTNIEHYETLPGHGIKAIINNKTLFIGNRSLMSNHHIDTTSLLDEITQIEQKGQTVMLIAYDQILRGYIAVADTVKSEAKVAVQELKDMDLRTVMITGDNHSTAQAIANEVGIVHVIANVLPEDKAKHVAHFQDKGENVAMVGDGINDAPALVQADIGIAMGTGTEVAIEAADITILGGDIALVPKAIHASHKTIRNIKQNLFWAFGYNAAGIPIAAMGLLAPWIAGAAMALSSVSVVTNALRLKRMKL
;
A
#
# COMPACT_ATOMS: atom_id res chain seq x y z
N MET A 1 -14.50 44.66 -22.30
CA MET A 1 -15.55 43.81 -21.77
C MET A 1 -14.86 42.65 -21.11
N THR A 2 -14.77 42.65 -19.77
CA THR A 2 -14.24 41.56 -18.96
C THR A 2 -15.09 40.32 -19.16
N GLN A 3 -14.54 39.25 -19.73
CA GLN A 3 -15.24 37.97 -19.81
C GLN A 3 -15.46 37.43 -18.40
N ASN A 4 -16.69 37.37 -17.96
CA ASN A 4 -17.06 36.69 -16.71
C ASN A 4 -16.98 35.19 -16.96
N HIS A 5 -16.26 34.50 -16.10
CA HIS A 5 -16.18 33.04 -16.05
C HIS A 5 -17.12 32.52 -14.98
N GLN A 6 -17.75 31.39 -15.25
CA GLN A 6 -18.60 30.69 -14.29
C GLN A 6 -17.98 29.33 -13.98
N ILE A 7 -17.89 28.99 -12.70
CA ILE A 7 -17.48 27.66 -12.24
C ILE A 7 -18.49 27.08 -11.25
N THR A 8 -18.64 25.77 -11.27
CA THR A 8 -19.44 25.04 -10.30
C THR A 8 -18.54 24.08 -9.53
N LEU A 9 -18.51 24.23 -8.19
CA LEU A 9 -17.76 23.40 -7.26
C LEU A 9 -18.73 22.56 -6.42
N ASN A 10 -18.46 21.26 -6.29
CA ASN A 10 -19.17 20.40 -5.35
C ASN A 10 -18.55 20.55 -3.96
N ILE A 11 -19.37 20.86 -2.95
CA ILE A 11 -18.89 21.17 -1.59
C ILE A 11 -19.24 20.03 -0.65
N ILE A 12 -18.25 19.54 0.06
CA ILE A 12 -18.39 18.49 1.08
C ILE A 12 -18.53 19.12 2.46
N GLY A 13 -19.40 18.54 3.30
CA GLY A 13 -19.55 18.93 4.72
C GLY A 13 -20.65 19.95 5.00
N MET A 14 -21.51 20.31 4.01
CA MET A 14 -22.69 21.12 4.25
C MET A 14 -23.83 20.27 4.83
N THR A 15 -24.26 20.58 6.06
CA THR A 15 -25.33 19.82 6.74
C THR A 15 -26.63 20.62 6.93
N CYS A 16 -26.60 21.94 6.73
CA CYS A 16 -27.77 22.80 6.96
C CYS A 16 -27.72 24.09 6.13
N ALA A 17 -28.87 24.78 6.02
CA ALA A 17 -29.00 26.05 5.30
C ALA A 17 -28.06 27.16 5.85
N ALA A 18 -27.70 27.11 7.13
CA ALA A 18 -26.73 28.03 7.68
C ALA A 18 -25.32 27.81 7.09
N CYS A 19 -24.96 26.57 6.75
CA CYS A 19 -23.69 26.23 6.11
C CYS A 19 -23.62 26.84 4.70
N SER A 20 -24.63 26.60 3.85
CA SER A 20 -24.68 27.15 2.49
C SER A 20 -24.68 28.68 2.48
N ASN A 21 -25.47 29.32 3.37
CA ASN A 21 -25.49 30.78 3.52
C ASN A 21 -24.14 31.35 4.00
N ARG A 22 -23.41 30.63 4.86
CA ARG A 22 -22.10 31.06 5.35
C ARG A 22 -21.06 31.06 4.23
N ILE A 23 -21.03 30.02 3.40
CA ILE A 23 -20.13 29.91 2.25
C ILE A 23 -20.49 30.99 1.23
N GLU A 24 -21.77 31.10 0.84
CA GLU A 24 -22.28 32.07 -0.13
C GLU A 24 -21.94 33.50 0.27
N LYS A 25 -22.22 33.90 1.53
CA LYS A 25 -21.88 35.22 2.06
C LYS A 25 -20.40 35.51 2.05
N ARG A 26 -19.54 34.50 2.25
CA ARG A 26 -18.09 34.68 2.26
C ARG A 26 -17.53 34.84 0.87
N LEU A 27 -18.00 34.05 -0.08
CA LEU A 27 -17.62 34.16 -1.49
C LEU A 27 -18.09 35.49 -2.09
N ASN A 28 -19.31 35.90 -1.82
CA ASN A 28 -19.88 37.19 -2.26
C ASN A 28 -19.25 38.44 -1.59
N LYS A 29 -18.35 38.27 -0.60
CA LYS A 29 -17.53 39.37 -0.06
C LYS A 29 -16.28 39.63 -0.89
N ILE A 30 -15.94 38.76 -1.81
CA ILE A 30 -14.82 38.94 -2.74
C ILE A 30 -15.29 39.89 -3.85
N ASP A 31 -14.52 40.93 -4.11
CA ASP A 31 -14.93 42.00 -5.03
C ASP A 31 -15.13 41.47 -6.45
N GLY A 32 -16.28 41.77 -7.07
CA GLY A 32 -16.62 41.30 -8.43
C GLY A 32 -17.03 39.81 -8.52
N VAL A 33 -17.16 39.09 -7.39
CA VAL A 33 -17.58 37.69 -7.37
C VAL A 33 -19.04 37.54 -6.98
N HIS A 34 -19.79 36.75 -7.76
CA HIS A 34 -21.19 36.40 -7.48
C HIS A 34 -21.29 34.88 -7.30
N ALA A 35 -21.54 34.43 -6.11
CA ALA A 35 -21.68 33.01 -5.77
C ALA A 35 -23.11 32.69 -5.32
N GLN A 36 -23.62 31.55 -5.75
CA GLN A 36 -24.85 30.94 -5.30
C GLN A 36 -24.58 29.54 -4.81
N VAL A 37 -24.93 29.24 -3.57
CA VAL A 37 -24.67 27.93 -2.93
C VAL A 37 -25.97 27.21 -2.65
N ASN A 38 -26.13 26.03 -3.26
CA ASN A 38 -27.33 25.22 -3.12
C ASN A 38 -27.06 24.03 -2.21
N LEU A 39 -27.73 23.95 -1.05
CA LEU A 39 -27.60 22.86 -0.10
C LEU A 39 -28.12 21.52 -0.65
N ALA A 40 -29.22 21.53 -1.41
CA ALA A 40 -29.82 20.28 -1.87
C ALA A 40 -29.01 19.56 -2.96
N THR A 41 -28.25 20.32 -3.74
CA THR A 41 -27.34 19.77 -4.77
C THR A 41 -25.89 19.78 -4.32
N GLU A 42 -25.60 20.32 -3.12
CA GLU A 42 -24.24 20.48 -2.55
C GLU A 42 -23.27 21.22 -3.48
N LYS A 43 -23.79 22.15 -4.31
CA LYS A 43 -23.02 22.90 -5.32
C LYS A 43 -22.93 24.38 -5.00
N ALA A 44 -21.75 24.94 -5.25
CA ALA A 44 -21.52 26.38 -5.32
C ALA A 44 -21.24 26.76 -6.78
N THR A 45 -22.11 27.60 -7.36
CA THR A 45 -21.89 28.23 -8.68
C THR A 45 -21.33 29.63 -8.44
N ILE A 46 -20.19 29.93 -9.03
CA ILE A 46 -19.41 31.15 -8.78
C ILE A 46 -19.13 31.82 -10.12
N ASP A 47 -19.65 33.06 -10.30
CA ASP A 47 -19.37 33.94 -11.43
C ASP A 47 -18.27 34.92 -10.99
N TYR A 48 -17.17 35.04 -11.76
CA TYR A 48 -16.03 35.89 -11.41
C TYR A 48 -15.29 36.44 -12.65
N PRO A 49 -14.60 37.58 -12.55
CA PRO A 49 -13.75 38.10 -13.62
C PRO A 49 -12.44 37.31 -13.68
N ASN A 50 -12.14 36.73 -14.86
CA ASN A 50 -11.00 35.84 -15.08
C ASN A 50 -9.62 36.50 -14.85
N ASP A 51 -9.56 37.80 -14.86
CA ASP A 51 -8.28 38.55 -14.82
C ASP A 51 -7.81 38.83 -13.36
N GLN A 52 -8.66 38.52 -12.35
CA GLN A 52 -8.40 38.91 -10.97
C GLN A 52 -8.31 37.76 -9.98
N TYR A 53 -8.92 36.61 -10.27
CA TYR A 53 -9.01 35.50 -9.32
C TYR A 53 -8.77 34.15 -10.01
N GLU A 54 -8.08 33.28 -9.31
CA GLU A 54 -7.96 31.88 -9.65
C GLU A 54 -9.00 31.05 -8.87
N VAL A 55 -9.44 29.93 -9.43
CA VAL A 55 -10.42 29.06 -8.75
C VAL A 55 -9.86 28.49 -7.43
N SER A 56 -8.55 28.37 -7.33
CA SER A 56 -7.81 28.05 -6.09
C SER A 56 -8.18 28.97 -4.94
N ASP A 57 -8.42 30.27 -5.20
CA ASP A 57 -8.77 31.26 -4.17
C ASP A 57 -10.14 30.98 -3.54
N PHE A 58 -11.09 30.51 -4.37
CA PHE A 58 -12.42 30.13 -3.90
C PHE A 58 -12.38 28.85 -3.09
N ILE A 59 -11.59 27.85 -3.55
CA ILE A 59 -11.40 26.59 -2.83
C ILE A 59 -10.76 26.86 -1.47
N GLU A 60 -9.70 27.66 -1.41
CA GLU A 60 -9.05 28.04 -0.16
C GLU A 60 -10.00 28.78 0.78
N THR A 61 -10.87 29.63 0.22
CA THR A 61 -11.90 30.35 1.00
C THR A 61 -12.92 29.40 1.60
N ILE A 62 -13.35 28.39 0.86
CA ILE A 62 -14.29 27.35 1.34
C ILE A 62 -13.62 26.49 2.43
N GLN A 63 -12.37 26.09 2.21
CA GLN A 63 -11.61 25.29 3.16
C GLN A 63 -11.33 26.05 4.48
N LYS A 64 -11.04 27.36 4.44
CA LYS A 64 -10.88 28.20 5.64
C LYS A 64 -12.17 28.32 6.46
N LEU A 65 -13.32 28.06 5.89
CA LEU A 65 -14.61 28.02 6.59
C LEU A 65 -14.91 26.65 7.24
N GLY A 66 -14.05 25.66 7.03
CA GLY A 66 -14.19 24.30 7.57
C GLY A 66 -14.99 23.34 6.66
N TYR A 67 -15.13 23.67 5.37
CA TYR A 67 -15.75 22.81 4.36
C TYR A 67 -14.69 22.37 3.35
N ASP A 68 -14.93 21.32 2.58
CA ASP A 68 -14.01 20.88 1.51
C ASP A 68 -14.69 20.89 0.15
N VAL A 69 -13.92 20.79 -0.92
CA VAL A 69 -14.38 20.70 -2.30
C VAL A 69 -14.06 19.31 -2.82
N GLU A 70 -15.06 18.68 -3.44
CA GLU A 70 -14.95 17.34 -4.01
C GLU A 70 -13.86 17.29 -5.07
N THR A 71 -13.03 16.26 -5.01
CA THR A 71 -11.99 15.99 -6.00
C THR A 71 -12.25 14.65 -6.67
N ASP A 72 -12.00 14.60 -7.98
CA ASP A 72 -11.96 13.34 -8.73
C ASP A 72 -10.56 12.77 -8.75
N LYS A 73 -10.50 11.44 -8.77
CA LYS A 73 -9.24 10.69 -8.89
C LYS A 73 -9.15 10.03 -10.27
N SER A 74 -8.09 10.33 -11.01
CA SER A 74 -7.79 9.68 -12.29
C SER A 74 -6.48 8.92 -12.22
N GLU A 75 -6.48 7.72 -12.79
CA GLU A 75 -5.29 6.89 -12.97
C GLU A 75 -4.98 6.75 -14.45
N LEU A 76 -3.76 7.17 -14.83
CA LEU A 76 -3.28 7.15 -16.20
C LEU A 76 -2.08 6.21 -16.34
N ASP A 77 -2.08 5.34 -17.35
CA ASP A 77 -0.90 4.59 -17.77
C ASP A 77 0.03 5.54 -18.54
N VAL A 78 1.24 5.77 -18.06
CA VAL A 78 2.24 6.65 -18.66
C VAL A 78 3.31 5.83 -19.35
N ILE A 79 3.44 6.02 -20.67
CA ILE A 79 4.30 5.21 -21.54
C ILE A 79 5.54 6.00 -21.94
N GLY A 80 6.70 5.35 -21.88
CA GLY A 80 7.97 5.94 -22.34
C GLY A 80 8.83 6.56 -21.26
N MET A 81 8.48 6.40 -19.96
CA MET A 81 9.36 6.74 -18.86
C MET A 81 10.54 5.76 -18.78
N THR A 82 11.77 6.27 -18.73
CA THR A 82 12.98 5.44 -18.71
C THR A 82 13.75 5.49 -17.40
N CYS A 83 13.49 6.50 -16.56
CA CYS A 83 14.22 6.71 -15.31
C CYS A 83 13.42 7.57 -14.31
N ALA A 84 13.89 7.65 -13.08
CA ALA A 84 13.27 8.43 -12.01
C ALA A 84 13.15 9.93 -12.34
N ALA A 85 14.12 10.50 -13.08
CA ALA A 85 14.04 11.89 -13.53
C ALA A 85 12.83 12.14 -14.45
N CYS A 86 12.43 11.15 -15.25
CA CYS A 86 11.25 11.23 -16.12
C CYS A 86 9.96 11.31 -15.29
N SER A 87 9.77 10.39 -14.32
CA SER A 87 8.60 10.36 -13.47
C SER A 87 8.48 11.61 -12.61
N ASN A 88 9.58 12.07 -12.02
CA ASN A 88 9.61 13.26 -11.18
C ASN A 88 9.25 14.54 -11.97
N ARG A 89 9.66 14.59 -13.24
CA ARG A 89 9.35 15.72 -14.12
C ARG A 89 7.86 15.76 -14.46
N ILE A 90 7.27 14.61 -14.86
CA ILE A 90 5.84 14.54 -15.16
C ILE A 90 5.04 14.94 -13.92
N GLU A 91 5.39 14.41 -12.76
CA GLU A 91 4.78 14.72 -11.46
C GLU A 91 4.86 16.23 -11.15
N LYS A 92 6.01 16.85 -11.36
CA LYS A 92 6.20 18.30 -11.17
C LYS A 92 5.30 19.15 -12.08
N VAL A 93 5.15 18.75 -13.34
CA VAL A 93 4.31 19.48 -14.31
C VAL A 93 2.85 19.30 -13.99
N LEU A 94 2.42 18.08 -13.65
CA LEU A 94 1.03 17.81 -13.26
C LEU A 94 0.67 18.59 -12.00
N ASN A 95 1.50 18.58 -10.96
CA ASN A 95 1.26 19.33 -9.72
C ASN A 95 1.27 20.87 -9.90
N LYS A 96 1.82 21.37 -11.02
CA LYS A 96 1.74 22.79 -11.40
C LYS A 96 0.58 23.10 -12.34
N THR A 97 -0.16 22.09 -12.76
CA THR A 97 -1.30 22.29 -13.66
C THR A 97 -2.50 22.79 -12.84
N THR A 98 -3.11 23.89 -13.27
CA THR A 98 -4.31 24.45 -12.63
C THR A 98 -5.40 23.38 -12.52
N GLY A 99 -6.02 23.27 -11.36
CA GLY A 99 -7.06 22.26 -11.10
C GLY A 99 -6.54 20.91 -10.60
N VAL A 100 -5.22 20.70 -10.48
CA VAL A 100 -4.66 19.52 -9.88
C VAL A 100 -4.38 19.79 -8.40
N LYS A 101 -5.01 19.00 -7.51
CA LYS A 101 -4.77 19.03 -6.07
C LYS A 101 -3.44 18.33 -5.74
N GLN A 102 -3.29 17.12 -6.27
CA GLN A 102 -2.07 16.32 -6.08
C GLN A 102 -1.91 15.33 -7.23
N ALA A 103 -0.71 15.18 -7.73
CA ALA A 103 -0.34 14.16 -8.69
C ALA A 103 0.87 13.39 -8.20
N THR A 104 0.86 12.07 -8.37
CA THR A 104 1.97 11.17 -8.06
C THR A 104 2.25 10.31 -9.28
N VAL A 105 3.51 10.24 -9.71
CA VAL A 105 3.91 9.47 -10.89
C VAL A 105 4.91 8.39 -10.49
N ASN A 106 4.53 7.13 -10.65
CA ASN A 106 5.34 5.99 -10.28
C ASN A 106 6.01 5.36 -11.51
N LEU A 107 7.34 5.35 -11.54
CA LEU A 107 8.12 4.76 -12.62
C LEU A 107 7.98 3.24 -12.72
N THR A 108 7.76 2.55 -11.59
CA THR A 108 7.75 1.09 -11.55
C THR A 108 6.43 0.51 -12.04
N THR A 109 5.33 1.14 -11.63
CA THR A 109 3.98 0.78 -12.12
C THR A 109 3.70 1.39 -13.49
N GLU A 110 4.50 2.40 -13.91
CA GLU A 110 4.27 3.22 -15.11
C GLU A 110 2.93 3.95 -15.09
N GLN A 111 2.51 4.40 -13.89
CA GLN A 111 1.21 5.05 -13.67
C GLN A 111 1.38 6.43 -13.07
N ALA A 112 0.43 7.32 -13.43
CA ALA A 112 0.19 8.60 -12.77
C ALA A 112 -1.18 8.53 -12.08
N THR A 113 -1.19 8.81 -10.79
CA THR A 113 -2.40 8.98 -9.99
C THR A 113 -2.57 10.47 -9.74
N ILE A 114 -3.72 11.03 -10.11
CA ILE A 114 -3.97 12.46 -10.13
C ILE A 114 -5.29 12.74 -9.44
N ASP A 115 -5.25 13.48 -8.34
CA ASP A 115 -6.42 14.04 -7.68
C ASP A 115 -6.62 15.47 -8.21
N TYR A 116 -7.77 15.76 -8.79
CA TYR A 116 -8.05 17.02 -9.45
C TYR A 116 -9.47 17.51 -9.17
N TYR A 117 -9.69 18.81 -9.33
CA TYR A 117 -11.00 19.41 -9.15
C TYR A 117 -11.79 19.35 -10.47
N PRO A 118 -12.93 18.62 -10.49
CA PRO A 118 -13.79 18.57 -11.67
C PRO A 118 -14.26 19.98 -12.05
N GLY A 119 -14.19 20.32 -13.34
CA GLY A 119 -14.54 21.65 -13.87
C GLY A 119 -13.39 22.64 -13.96
N GLN A 120 -12.23 22.39 -13.33
CA GLN A 120 -11.01 23.13 -13.58
C GLN A 120 -10.09 22.46 -14.59
N THR A 121 -10.01 21.15 -14.53
CA THR A 121 -9.26 20.34 -15.49
C THR A 121 -10.01 19.03 -15.75
N ASP A 122 -9.68 18.37 -16.81
CA ASP A 122 -10.21 17.08 -17.21
C ASP A 122 -9.10 16.12 -17.59
N VAL A 123 -9.46 14.85 -17.74
CA VAL A 123 -8.53 13.76 -18.03
C VAL A 123 -7.79 13.99 -19.36
N ASP A 124 -8.47 14.55 -20.37
CA ASP A 124 -7.87 14.80 -21.69
C ASP A 124 -6.83 15.91 -21.62
N THR A 125 -7.08 16.96 -20.85
CA THR A 125 -6.11 18.03 -20.57
C THR A 125 -4.88 17.48 -19.85
N LEU A 126 -5.05 16.61 -18.84
CA LEU A 126 -3.96 15.95 -18.10
C LEU A 126 -3.13 15.07 -19.04
N ILE A 127 -3.78 14.28 -19.91
CA ILE A 127 -3.10 13.48 -20.93
C ILE A 127 -2.30 14.39 -21.88
N GLY A 128 -2.92 15.48 -22.35
CA GLY A 128 -2.25 16.47 -23.23
C GLY A 128 -0.99 17.07 -22.56
N ARG A 129 -1.02 17.37 -21.26
CA ARG A 129 0.16 17.86 -20.52
C ARG A 129 1.31 16.85 -20.50
N ILE A 130 0.98 15.56 -20.30
CA ILE A 130 1.98 14.48 -20.32
C ILE A 130 2.55 14.31 -21.74
N GLN A 131 1.70 14.38 -22.78
CA GLN A 131 2.11 14.28 -24.17
C GLN A 131 3.01 15.44 -24.61
N HIS A 132 2.75 16.65 -24.15
CA HIS A 132 3.62 17.82 -24.38
C HIS A 132 5.03 17.63 -23.84
N LEU A 133 5.21 16.86 -22.78
CA LEU A 133 6.52 16.46 -22.24
C LEU A 133 7.21 15.36 -23.07
N GLY A 134 6.53 14.84 -24.11
CA GLY A 134 7.05 13.82 -25.00
C GLY A 134 6.84 12.39 -24.52
N TYR A 135 5.97 12.17 -23.53
CA TYR A 135 5.53 10.85 -23.08
C TYR A 135 4.12 10.58 -23.62
N ASP A 136 3.72 9.31 -23.73
CA ASP A 136 2.34 8.97 -24.07
C ASP A 136 1.57 8.63 -22.78
N ALA A 137 0.29 8.99 -22.73
CA ALA A 137 -0.57 8.68 -21.58
C ALA A 137 -1.95 8.23 -22.06
N LYS A 138 -2.54 7.27 -21.33
CA LYS A 138 -3.87 6.73 -21.60
C LYS A 138 -4.57 6.47 -20.28
N PRO A 139 -5.91 6.52 -20.23
CA PRO A 139 -6.66 6.02 -19.09
C PRO A 139 -6.23 4.59 -18.74
N LYS A 140 -6.26 4.25 -17.46
CA LYS A 140 -5.83 2.94 -16.96
C LYS A 140 -6.52 1.82 -17.73
N GLN A 141 -5.73 0.99 -18.40
CA GLN A 141 -6.22 -0.15 -19.19
C GLN A 141 -6.60 -1.32 -18.30
N SER A 142 -7.41 -2.25 -18.82
CA SER A 142 -7.72 -3.48 -18.11
C SER A 142 -6.45 -4.28 -17.75
N LYS A 143 -6.48 -4.95 -16.59
CA LYS A 143 -5.33 -5.72 -16.08
C LYS A 143 -4.81 -6.77 -17.09
N LYS A 144 -5.71 -7.36 -17.88
CA LYS A 144 -5.37 -8.34 -18.91
C LYS A 144 -4.60 -7.70 -20.08
N GLU A 145 -4.98 -6.50 -20.49
CA GLU A 145 -4.31 -5.75 -21.55
C GLU A 145 -2.92 -5.26 -21.10
N GLN A 146 -2.82 -4.75 -19.86
CA GLN A 146 -1.53 -4.35 -19.26
C GLN A 146 -0.56 -5.54 -19.18
N ALA A 147 -1.02 -6.70 -18.71
CA ALA A 147 -0.20 -7.92 -18.63
C ALA A 147 0.28 -8.37 -20.03
N SER A 148 -0.61 -8.36 -21.02
CA SER A 148 -0.28 -8.69 -22.41
C SER A 148 0.76 -7.73 -22.99
N ARG A 149 0.59 -6.42 -22.77
CA ARG A 149 1.53 -5.37 -23.20
C ARG A 149 2.92 -5.55 -22.57
N LYS A 150 2.99 -5.80 -21.25
CA LYS A 150 4.28 -6.05 -20.55
C LYS A 150 5.02 -7.27 -21.09
N VAL A 151 4.30 -8.35 -21.41
CA VAL A 151 4.90 -9.55 -22.03
C VAL A 151 5.45 -9.24 -23.43
N GLN A 152 4.71 -8.49 -24.25
CA GLN A 152 5.17 -8.09 -25.58
C GLN A 152 6.39 -7.16 -25.51
N GLU A 153 6.40 -6.23 -24.59
CA GLU A 153 7.53 -5.32 -24.37
C GLU A 153 8.79 -6.08 -23.93
N LEU A 154 8.66 -7.04 -23.02
CA LEU A 154 9.76 -7.89 -22.58
C LEU A 154 10.33 -8.72 -23.74
N LYS A 155 9.47 -9.29 -24.59
CA LYS A 155 9.88 -9.99 -25.81
C LYS A 155 10.63 -9.05 -26.78
N ARG A 156 10.14 -7.81 -26.97
CA ARG A 156 10.77 -6.83 -27.84
C ARG A 156 12.15 -6.42 -27.32
N LYS A 157 12.29 -6.15 -26.01
CA LYS A 157 13.58 -5.85 -25.37
C LYS A 157 14.56 -7.02 -25.51
N ARG A 158 14.10 -8.26 -25.28
CA ARG A 158 14.90 -9.47 -25.47
C ARG A 158 15.40 -9.61 -26.91
N ASN A 159 14.54 -9.43 -27.89
CA ASN A 159 14.91 -9.59 -29.30
C ASN A 159 15.93 -8.50 -29.73
N LYS A 160 15.72 -7.25 -29.30
CA LYS A 160 16.71 -6.17 -29.54
C LYS A 160 18.08 -6.50 -28.93
N LEU A 161 18.09 -7.04 -27.70
CA LEU A 161 19.31 -7.46 -27.03
C LEU A 161 20.02 -8.59 -27.79
N ILE A 162 19.30 -9.63 -28.22
CA ILE A 162 19.88 -10.75 -28.97
C ILE A 162 20.53 -10.26 -30.28
N ILE A 163 19.82 -9.39 -31.03
CA ILE A 163 20.36 -8.84 -32.27
C ILE A 163 21.61 -7.98 -31.98
N SER A 164 21.56 -7.13 -30.95
CA SER A 164 22.70 -6.33 -30.54
C SER A 164 23.89 -7.20 -30.11
N ALA A 165 23.66 -8.25 -29.35
CA ALA A 165 24.71 -9.16 -28.87
C ALA A 165 25.37 -9.93 -30.03
N ILE A 166 24.59 -10.38 -31.02
CA ILE A 166 25.12 -11.06 -32.21
C ILE A 166 26.05 -10.11 -33.01
N LEU A 167 25.64 -8.84 -33.20
CA LEU A 167 26.44 -7.87 -33.93
C LEU A 167 27.64 -7.36 -33.12
N ALA A 168 27.50 -7.22 -31.79
CA ALA A 168 28.57 -6.78 -30.90
C ALA A 168 29.60 -7.87 -30.57
N PHE A 169 29.23 -9.17 -30.69
CA PHE A 169 30.13 -10.25 -30.32
C PHE A 169 31.44 -10.27 -31.08
N PRO A 170 31.49 -10.10 -32.44
CA PRO A 170 32.74 -9.98 -33.16
C PRO A 170 33.60 -8.79 -32.72
N LEU A 171 32.92 -7.66 -32.40
CA LEU A 171 33.59 -6.45 -31.88
C LEU A 171 34.13 -6.63 -30.46
N LEU A 172 33.47 -7.43 -29.63
CA LEU A 172 33.98 -7.80 -28.32
C LEU A 172 35.26 -8.64 -28.43
N LEU A 173 35.37 -9.51 -29.46
CA LEU A 173 36.55 -10.30 -29.68
C LEU A 173 37.75 -9.43 -30.03
N THR A 174 37.61 -8.32 -30.84
CA THR A 174 38.68 -7.39 -31.12
C THR A 174 39.26 -6.75 -29.85
N MET A 175 38.38 -6.44 -28.90
CA MET A 175 38.76 -5.88 -27.62
C MET A 175 39.59 -6.87 -26.76
N LEU A 176 39.30 -8.18 -26.81
CA LEU A 176 40.08 -9.21 -26.14
C LEU A 176 41.48 -9.37 -26.70
N VAL A 177 41.68 -9.05 -28.01
CA VAL A 177 43.02 -9.00 -28.60
C VAL A 177 43.89 -7.97 -27.92
N HIS A 178 43.38 -6.73 -27.75
CA HIS A 178 44.12 -5.68 -27.09
C HIS A 178 44.41 -5.96 -25.63
N LEU A 179 43.53 -6.74 -24.94
CA LEU A 179 43.71 -7.04 -23.51
C LEU A 179 44.62 -8.24 -23.25
N PHE A 180 44.55 -9.29 -24.10
CA PHE A 180 45.22 -10.59 -23.87
C PHE A 180 46.22 -10.96 -24.95
N ASN A 181 46.46 -10.08 -25.94
CA ASN A 181 47.39 -10.31 -27.07
C ASN A 181 47.10 -11.62 -27.84
N ILE A 182 45.80 -11.97 -28.01
CA ILE A 182 45.35 -13.18 -28.72
C ILE A 182 45.30 -12.87 -30.21
N PRO A 183 46.03 -13.61 -31.10
CA PRO A 183 45.99 -13.36 -32.53
C PRO A 183 44.60 -13.70 -33.09
N LEU A 184 43.91 -12.73 -33.65
CA LEU A 184 42.67 -12.91 -34.39
C LEU A 184 42.93 -12.72 -35.92
N PRO A 185 42.07 -13.30 -36.79
CA PRO A 185 42.09 -13.05 -38.21
C PRO A 185 42.04 -11.54 -38.53
N GLU A 186 42.82 -11.06 -39.49
CA GLU A 186 42.95 -9.63 -39.88
C GLU A 186 41.61 -8.95 -40.25
N ILE A 187 40.61 -9.76 -40.64
CA ILE A 187 39.26 -9.26 -40.98
C ILE A 187 38.60 -8.54 -39.81
N PHE A 188 38.85 -8.98 -38.56
CA PHE A 188 38.25 -8.37 -37.35
C PHE A 188 38.87 -6.97 -37.06
N MET A 189 40.12 -6.76 -37.50
CA MET A 189 40.82 -5.49 -37.32
C MET A 189 40.55 -4.48 -38.47
N ASN A 190 39.83 -4.94 -39.51
CA ASN A 190 39.51 -4.05 -40.64
C ASN A 190 38.51 -2.96 -40.21
N PRO A 191 38.82 -1.66 -40.43
CA PRO A 191 37.95 -0.55 -40.06
C PRO A 191 36.54 -0.64 -40.67
N TRP A 192 36.43 -1.07 -41.93
CA TRP A 192 35.14 -1.25 -42.58
C TRP A 192 34.27 -2.33 -41.94
N PHE A 193 34.90 -3.44 -41.53
CA PHE A 193 34.18 -4.52 -40.85
C PHE A 193 33.60 -4.04 -39.52
N GLN A 194 34.39 -3.32 -38.72
CA GLN A 194 33.94 -2.75 -37.45
C GLN A 194 32.84 -1.70 -37.64
N PHE A 195 33.02 -0.79 -38.63
CA PHE A 195 32.04 0.22 -38.99
C PHE A 195 30.68 -0.37 -39.37
N ILE A 196 30.66 -1.41 -40.25
CA ILE A 196 29.43 -2.08 -40.71
C ILE A 196 28.67 -2.72 -39.55
N LEU A 197 29.36 -3.32 -38.58
CA LEU A 197 28.74 -3.95 -37.42
C LEU A 197 28.28 -2.92 -36.37
N ALA A 198 29.04 -1.90 -36.11
CA ALA A 198 28.73 -0.90 -35.08
C ALA A 198 27.60 0.07 -35.52
N THR A 199 27.50 0.44 -36.78
CA THR A 199 26.51 1.39 -37.28
C THR A 199 25.06 0.98 -37.02
N PRO A 200 24.63 -0.26 -37.28
CA PRO A 200 23.28 -0.68 -36.93
C PRO A 200 23.03 -0.66 -35.43
N ILE A 201 24.03 -1.01 -34.61
CA ILE A 201 23.92 -0.95 -33.14
C ILE A 201 23.74 0.50 -32.69
N GLN A 202 24.54 1.43 -33.20
CA GLN A 202 24.52 2.83 -32.83
C GLN A 202 23.19 3.52 -33.21
N PHE A 203 22.78 3.42 -34.48
CA PHE A 203 21.69 4.24 -35.03
C PHE A 203 20.35 3.52 -35.20
N ILE A 204 20.29 2.19 -35.24
CA ILE A 204 19.02 1.46 -35.30
C ILE A 204 18.62 0.94 -33.89
N ILE A 205 19.50 0.20 -33.25
CA ILE A 205 19.21 -0.40 -31.94
C ILE A 205 19.29 0.69 -30.86
N GLY A 206 20.33 1.53 -30.90
CA GLY A 206 20.60 2.66 -30.01
C GLY A 206 19.71 3.89 -30.20
N TRP A 207 18.91 3.95 -31.28
CA TRP A 207 18.06 5.11 -31.61
C TRP A 207 17.19 5.59 -30.43
N GLN A 208 16.74 4.67 -29.62
CA GLN A 208 15.95 4.98 -28.43
C GLN A 208 16.68 5.94 -27.46
N PHE A 209 18.00 5.86 -27.32
CA PHE A 209 18.79 6.74 -26.48
C PHE A 209 18.86 8.15 -27.05
N TYR A 210 18.96 8.31 -28.36
CA TYR A 210 18.91 9.62 -29.03
C TYR A 210 17.55 10.29 -28.88
N VAL A 211 16.47 9.54 -29.09
CA VAL A 211 15.10 10.06 -28.89
C VAL A 211 14.88 10.48 -27.43
N GLY A 212 15.32 9.65 -26.48
CA GLY A 212 15.25 9.96 -25.05
C GLY A 212 16.07 11.18 -24.67
N ALA A 213 17.31 11.28 -25.16
CA ALA A 213 18.19 12.41 -24.94
C ALA A 213 17.60 13.71 -25.50
N TYR A 214 17.13 13.72 -26.75
CA TYR A 214 16.54 14.89 -27.39
C TYR A 214 15.31 15.40 -26.63
N LYS A 215 14.40 14.49 -26.26
CA LYS A 215 13.20 14.85 -25.49
C LYS A 215 13.53 15.45 -24.12
N ASN A 216 14.52 14.90 -23.42
CA ASN A 216 14.93 15.42 -22.12
C ASN A 216 15.65 16.77 -22.23
N LEU A 217 16.57 16.92 -23.14
CA LEU A 217 17.31 18.19 -23.36
C LEU A 217 16.40 19.34 -23.84
N ARG A 218 15.51 19.08 -24.80
CA ARG A 218 14.52 20.05 -25.24
C ARG A 218 13.65 20.59 -24.11
N ASN A 219 13.42 19.75 -23.14
CA ASN A 219 12.63 20.07 -21.98
C ASN A 219 13.46 20.57 -20.76
N GLY A 220 14.74 20.96 -20.95
CA GLY A 220 15.60 21.55 -19.92
C GLY A 220 16.08 20.59 -18.84
N GLY A 221 16.11 19.26 -19.10
CA GLY A 221 16.63 18.25 -18.19
C GLY A 221 17.68 17.37 -18.87
N ALA A 222 18.44 16.62 -18.07
CA ALA A 222 19.33 15.59 -18.53
C ALA A 222 19.05 14.28 -17.80
N ASN A 223 19.13 13.16 -18.50
CA ASN A 223 18.90 11.83 -17.95
C ASN A 223 19.97 10.84 -18.43
N MET A 224 19.81 9.57 -18.08
CA MET A 224 20.69 8.49 -18.52
C MET A 224 20.83 8.44 -20.05
N ASP A 225 19.76 8.66 -20.82
CA ASP A 225 19.80 8.57 -22.27
C ASP A 225 20.73 9.63 -22.85
N VAL A 226 20.85 10.81 -22.21
CA VAL A 226 21.80 11.87 -22.57
C VAL A 226 23.25 11.41 -22.39
N LEU A 227 23.56 10.79 -21.22
CA LEU A 227 24.91 10.28 -20.92
C LEU A 227 25.33 9.19 -21.91
N VAL A 228 24.41 8.24 -22.18
CA VAL A 228 24.66 7.15 -23.13
C VAL A 228 24.83 7.69 -24.54
N ALA A 229 23.94 8.56 -25.01
CA ALA A 229 24.04 9.14 -26.36
C ALA A 229 25.33 9.93 -26.54
N LEU A 230 25.74 10.73 -25.55
CA LEU A 230 27.00 11.48 -25.60
C LEU A 230 28.22 10.56 -25.62
N GLY A 231 28.31 9.61 -24.67
CA GLY A 231 29.46 8.71 -24.55
C GLY A 231 29.65 7.82 -25.77
N THR A 232 28.57 7.17 -26.22
CA THR A 232 28.65 6.26 -27.40
C THR A 232 28.86 7.03 -28.71
N SER A 233 28.28 8.23 -28.87
CA SER A 233 28.53 9.07 -30.03
C SER A 233 29.97 9.57 -30.09
N ALA A 234 30.54 9.96 -28.95
CA ALA A 234 31.95 10.40 -28.88
C ALA A 234 32.88 9.28 -29.35
N ALA A 235 32.71 8.06 -28.88
CA ALA A 235 33.49 6.89 -29.33
C ALA A 235 33.30 6.60 -30.83
N TYR A 236 32.06 6.61 -31.29
CA TYR A 236 31.70 6.28 -32.67
C TYR A 236 32.22 7.32 -33.66
N PHE A 237 32.02 8.62 -33.44
CA PHE A 237 32.47 9.68 -34.33
C PHE A 237 33.99 9.87 -34.29
N TYR A 238 34.64 9.61 -33.16
CA TYR A 238 36.10 9.59 -33.09
C TYR A 238 36.65 8.44 -33.95
N SER A 239 36.03 7.26 -33.94
CA SER A 239 36.43 6.15 -34.81
C SER A 239 36.24 6.47 -36.29
N ILE A 240 35.20 7.24 -36.69
CA ILE A 240 35.05 7.73 -38.05
C ILE A 240 36.20 8.67 -38.42
N TYR A 241 36.59 9.56 -37.52
CA TYR A 241 37.71 10.48 -37.73
C TYR A 241 39.04 9.71 -37.95
N GLU A 242 39.33 8.73 -37.09
CA GLU A 242 40.52 7.88 -37.25
C GLU A 242 40.46 7.03 -38.54
N MET A 243 39.27 6.47 -38.87
CA MET A 243 39.07 5.77 -40.14
C MET A 243 39.29 6.69 -41.35
N SER A 244 38.92 7.95 -41.27
CA SER A 244 39.16 8.93 -42.35
C SER A 244 40.64 9.23 -42.55
N LYS A 245 41.44 9.30 -41.49
CA LYS A 245 42.91 9.41 -41.56
C LYS A 245 43.53 8.19 -42.24
N TRP A 246 43.08 6.98 -41.84
CA TRP A 246 43.56 5.73 -42.45
C TRP A 246 43.26 5.64 -43.95
N LEU A 247 42.12 6.20 -44.39
CA LEU A 247 41.77 6.27 -45.81
C LEU A 247 42.67 7.24 -46.59
N LEU A 248 43.20 8.28 -45.94
CA LEU A 248 44.11 9.28 -46.55
C LEU A 248 45.57 8.80 -46.52
N ASP A 249 45.98 8.04 -45.50
CA ASP A 249 47.32 7.46 -45.35
C ASP A 249 47.19 5.98 -44.90
N SER A 250 47.34 5.07 -45.82
CA SER A 250 47.21 3.65 -45.62
C SER A 250 48.28 3.01 -44.70
N ASN A 251 49.34 3.77 -44.34
CA ASN A 251 50.33 3.32 -43.36
C ASN A 251 49.97 3.68 -41.91
N ALA A 252 48.96 4.54 -41.68
CA ALA A 252 48.49 4.86 -40.37
C ALA A 252 47.70 3.66 -39.75
N GLN A 253 48.05 3.29 -38.54
CA GLN A 253 47.25 2.31 -37.79
C GLN A 253 46.18 3.06 -37.03
N PRO A 254 44.88 2.92 -37.41
CA PRO A 254 43.80 3.67 -36.78
C PRO A 254 43.48 3.09 -35.40
N HIS A 255 43.39 3.92 -34.37
CA HIS A 255 42.85 3.54 -33.06
C HIS A 255 41.34 3.70 -33.09
N LEU A 256 40.63 2.56 -33.23
CA LEU A 256 39.19 2.52 -33.38
C LEU A 256 38.53 2.21 -32.03
N TYR A 257 37.36 2.81 -31.79
CA TYR A 257 36.48 2.63 -30.61
C TYR A 257 35.06 2.23 -31.00
N PHE A 258 34.87 1.70 -32.22
CA PHE A 258 33.57 1.16 -32.66
C PHE A 258 33.07 0.04 -31.74
N GLU A 259 34.00 -0.83 -31.28
CA GLU A 259 33.70 -1.88 -30.33
C GLU A 259 33.22 -1.28 -28.97
N THR A 260 33.82 -0.22 -28.49
CA THR A 260 33.43 0.44 -27.24
C THR A 260 32.00 0.95 -27.33
N SER A 261 31.65 1.66 -28.42
CA SER A 261 30.29 2.14 -28.65
C SER A 261 29.28 1.00 -28.71
N ALA A 262 29.53 -0.06 -29.48
CA ALA A 262 28.65 -1.18 -29.70
C ALA A 262 28.44 -2.04 -28.41
N VAL A 263 29.56 -2.35 -27.71
CA VAL A 263 29.54 -3.13 -26.47
C VAL A 263 28.83 -2.36 -25.36
N LEU A 264 29.05 -1.06 -25.22
CA LEU A 264 28.34 -0.22 -24.25
C LEU A 264 26.84 -0.26 -24.47
N ILE A 265 26.36 -0.02 -25.69
CA ILE A 265 24.91 -0.10 -25.98
C ILE A 265 24.36 -1.47 -25.63
N THR A 266 25.08 -2.54 -25.99
CA THR A 266 24.65 -3.92 -25.72
C THR A 266 24.59 -4.21 -24.23
N LEU A 267 25.58 -3.80 -23.44
CA LEU A 267 25.59 -3.97 -21.97
C LEU A 267 24.47 -3.17 -21.30
N ILE A 268 24.20 -1.96 -21.77
CA ILE A 268 23.09 -1.15 -21.24
C ILE A 268 21.74 -1.80 -21.58
N LEU A 269 21.57 -2.33 -22.79
CA LEU A 269 20.36 -3.09 -23.16
C LEU A 269 20.22 -4.37 -22.33
N PHE A 270 21.31 -5.04 -22.03
CA PHE A 270 21.31 -6.21 -21.14
C PHE A 270 20.85 -5.82 -19.72
N GLY A 271 21.40 -4.74 -19.15
CA GLY A 271 20.95 -4.19 -17.88
C GLY A 271 19.45 -3.85 -17.88
N LYS A 272 18.97 -3.15 -18.91
CA LYS A 272 17.53 -2.81 -19.07
C LYS A 272 16.63 -4.03 -19.26
N TYR A 273 17.11 -5.09 -19.92
CA TYR A 273 16.34 -6.34 -20.02
C TYR A 273 16.24 -7.06 -18.67
N LEU A 274 17.36 -7.17 -17.93
CA LEU A 274 17.35 -7.77 -16.59
C LEU A 274 16.45 -6.97 -15.63
N GLU A 275 16.50 -5.64 -15.71
CA GLU A 275 15.61 -4.75 -14.95
C GLU A 275 14.14 -5.02 -15.26
N ALA A 276 13.76 -5.08 -16.53
CA ALA A 276 12.38 -5.32 -16.94
C ALA A 276 11.90 -6.73 -16.53
N ARG A 277 12.77 -7.74 -16.64
CA ARG A 277 12.50 -9.11 -16.18
C ARG A 277 12.27 -9.16 -14.67
N ALA A 278 13.09 -8.44 -13.91
CA ALA A 278 13.00 -8.39 -12.47
C ALA A 278 11.74 -7.65 -12.00
N LYS A 279 11.39 -6.51 -12.62
CA LYS A 279 10.11 -5.82 -12.38
C LYS A 279 8.90 -6.73 -12.61
N SER A 280 8.94 -7.59 -13.62
CA SER A 280 7.85 -8.53 -13.85
C SER A 280 7.70 -9.60 -12.75
N GLN A 281 8.77 -9.91 -12.02
CA GLN A 281 8.73 -10.85 -10.89
C GLN A 281 8.24 -10.21 -9.58
N THR A 282 8.37 -8.90 -9.42
CA THR A 282 7.90 -8.20 -8.20
C THR A 282 6.38 -8.06 -8.13
N THR A 283 5.69 -8.09 -9.25
CA THR A 283 4.21 -8.06 -9.33
C THR A 283 3.56 -9.43 -9.05
N HIS A 284 4.34 -10.44 -8.64
CA HIS A 284 3.83 -11.81 -8.48
C HIS A 284 2.82 -11.95 -7.32
N ALA A 285 3.03 -11.27 -6.19
CA ALA A 285 2.13 -11.30 -5.05
C ALA A 285 0.72 -10.79 -5.42
N LEU A 286 0.64 -9.66 -6.14
CA LEU A 286 -0.63 -9.14 -6.63
C LEU A 286 -1.31 -10.11 -7.61
N ASN A 287 -0.53 -10.75 -8.49
CA ASN A 287 -1.06 -11.75 -9.41
C ASN A 287 -1.55 -13.01 -8.69
N GLN A 288 -0.96 -13.38 -7.56
CA GLN A 288 -1.47 -14.48 -6.72
C GLN A 288 -2.84 -14.14 -6.15
N LEU A 289 -3.02 -12.93 -5.57
CA LEU A 289 -4.33 -12.47 -5.08
C LEU A 289 -5.38 -12.44 -6.20
N LEU A 290 -5.02 -11.95 -7.39
CA LEU A 290 -5.92 -11.96 -8.55
C LEU A 290 -6.32 -13.37 -9.01
N ASN A 291 -5.43 -14.35 -8.88
CA ASN A 291 -5.71 -15.75 -9.22
C ASN A 291 -6.59 -16.48 -8.18
N LEU A 292 -6.84 -15.85 -7.01
CA LEU A 292 -7.78 -16.39 -6.02
C LEU A 292 -9.21 -16.27 -6.51
N GLN A 293 -9.56 -15.24 -7.27
CA GLN A 293 -10.91 -15.01 -7.76
C GLN A 293 -11.40 -16.15 -8.65
N ALA A 294 -12.62 -16.62 -8.43
CA ALA A 294 -13.31 -17.53 -9.31
C ALA A 294 -13.52 -16.87 -10.68
N LYS A 295 -13.51 -17.65 -11.75
CA LYS A 295 -13.77 -17.13 -13.11
C LYS A 295 -15.24 -17.20 -13.49
N GLU A 296 -15.96 -18.16 -12.93
CA GLU A 296 -17.34 -18.48 -13.22
C GLU A 296 -18.08 -18.75 -11.90
N ALA A 297 -19.40 -18.58 -11.91
CA ALA A 297 -20.29 -18.86 -10.80
C ALA A 297 -21.43 -19.77 -11.28
N ARG A 298 -21.93 -20.63 -10.40
CA ARG A 298 -23.08 -21.52 -10.67
C ARG A 298 -24.34 -20.83 -10.16
N LEU A 299 -25.06 -20.20 -11.09
CA LEU A 299 -26.31 -19.48 -10.80
C LEU A 299 -27.47 -20.47 -10.77
N ILE A 300 -28.33 -20.36 -9.75
CA ILE A 300 -29.62 -21.03 -9.69
C ILE A 300 -30.68 -20.04 -10.17
N LYS A 301 -31.34 -20.37 -11.28
CA LYS A 301 -32.44 -19.57 -11.81
C LYS A 301 -33.74 -19.83 -11.05
N ASP A 302 -34.75 -18.97 -11.24
CA ASP A 302 -36.07 -19.08 -10.59
C ASP A 302 -36.79 -20.41 -10.90
N ASP A 303 -36.46 -21.04 -12.02
CA ASP A 303 -36.93 -22.36 -12.43
C ASP A 303 -36.19 -23.54 -11.76
N GLY A 304 -35.21 -23.26 -10.89
CA GLY A 304 -34.37 -24.23 -10.22
C GLY A 304 -33.25 -24.81 -11.10
N THR A 305 -33.03 -24.34 -12.31
CA THR A 305 -31.96 -24.80 -13.19
C THR A 305 -30.61 -24.18 -12.80
N GLU A 306 -29.56 -25.02 -12.79
CA GLU A 306 -28.17 -24.57 -12.56
C GLU A 306 -27.54 -24.18 -13.90
N THR A 307 -26.98 -22.99 -13.97
CA THR A 307 -26.25 -22.49 -15.15
C THR A 307 -24.90 -21.90 -14.75
N MET A 308 -23.81 -22.29 -15.43
CA MET A 308 -22.50 -21.64 -15.25
C MET A 308 -22.51 -20.29 -15.97
N VAL A 309 -22.22 -19.23 -15.25
CA VAL A 309 -22.16 -17.88 -15.79
C VAL A 309 -20.80 -17.24 -15.49
N PRO A 310 -20.30 -16.35 -16.36
CA PRO A 310 -19.11 -15.57 -16.04
C PRO A 310 -19.33 -14.75 -14.77
N LEU A 311 -18.31 -14.68 -13.88
CA LEU A 311 -18.46 -13.97 -12.59
C LEU A 311 -18.92 -12.50 -12.75
N GLN A 312 -18.52 -11.85 -13.83
CA GLN A 312 -18.86 -10.45 -14.13
C GLN A 312 -20.36 -10.21 -14.36
N THR A 313 -21.14 -11.25 -14.62
CA THR A 313 -22.59 -11.16 -14.84
C THR A 313 -23.43 -11.39 -13.60
N VAL A 314 -22.81 -11.80 -12.50
CA VAL A 314 -23.49 -12.00 -11.20
C VAL A 314 -23.88 -10.66 -10.61
N GLN A 315 -25.12 -10.55 -10.12
CA GLN A 315 -25.68 -9.35 -9.49
C GLN A 315 -25.96 -9.58 -8.00
N VAL A 316 -26.04 -8.50 -7.25
CA VAL A 316 -26.47 -8.56 -5.85
C VAL A 316 -27.88 -9.14 -5.76
N GLY A 317 -28.09 -10.11 -4.88
CA GLY A 317 -29.34 -10.85 -4.71
C GLY A 317 -29.40 -12.18 -5.47
N ASP A 318 -28.48 -12.43 -6.40
CA ASP A 318 -28.43 -13.70 -7.12
C ASP A 318 -28.18 -14.88 -6.19
N THR A 319 -28.84 -16.02 -6.47
CA THR A 319 -28.68 -17.25 -5.72
C THR A 319 -27.67 -18.16 -6.42
N LEU A 320 -26.60 -18.51 -5.68
CA LEU A 320 -25.47 -19.27 -6.20
C LEU A 320 -25.31 -20.61 -5.45
N LEU A 321 -24.95 -21.68 -6.17
CA LEU A 321 -24.60 -22.96 -5.61
C LEU A 321 -23.09 -23.12 -5.55
N VAL A 322 -22.56 -23.49 -4.37
CA VAL A 322 -21.13 -23.76 -4.19
C VAL A 322 -20.93 -25.18 -3.67
N LYS A 323 -20.24 -26.01 -4.45
CA LYS A 323 -19.95 -27.42 -4.14
C LYS A 323 -18.62 -27.56 -3.37
N PRO A 324 -18.40 -28.69 -2.68
CA PRO A 324 -17.12 -28.95 -2.02
C PRO A 324 -15.95 -28.87 -3.02
N GLY A 325 -14.86 -28.21 -2.60
CA GLY A 325 -13.69 -27.97 -3.44
C GLY A 325 -13.81 -26.80 -4.41
N GLU A 326 -14.98 -26.15 -4.51
CA GLU A 326 -15.16 -24.93 -5.31
C GLU A 326 -14.84 -23.68 -4.50
N LYS A 327 -14.36 -22.66 -5.17
CA LYS A 327 -14.19 -21.31 -4.58
C LYS A 327 -15.53 -20.61 -4.50
N ILE A 328 -15.77 -19.89 -3.42
CA ILE A 328 -16.92 -19.00 -3.28
C ILE A 328 -16.76 -17.86 -4.30
N PRO A 329 -17.75 -17.64 -5.19
CA PRO A 329 -17.57 -16.73 -6.32
C PRO A 329 -17.50 -15.26 -5.93
N VAL A 330 -18.39 -14.80 -5.03
CA VAL A 330 -18.56 -13.41 -4.57
C VAL A 330 -18.86 -13.41 -3.08
N ASP A 331 -18.83 -12.25 -2.44
CA ASP A 331 -19.26 -12.14 -1.04
C ASP A 331 -20.75 -12.41 -0.96
N ALA A 332 -21.15 -13.28 -0.06
CA ALA A 332 -22.50 -13.80 -0.04
C ALA A 332 -22.93 -14.23 1.37
N LYS A 333 -24.24 -14.43 1.56
CA LYS A 333 -24.84 -14.96 2.77
C LYS A 333 -25.35 -16.37 2.52
N VAL A 334 -25.07 -17.31 3.42
CA VAL A 334 -25.56 -18.69 3.32
C VAL A 334 -27.06 -18.74 3.57
N ILE A 335 -27.84 -19.20 2.57
CA ILE A 335 -29.29 -19.35 2.69
C ILE A 335 -29.72 -20.81 2.90
N LYS A 336 -28.85 -21.76 2.53
CA LYS A 336 -29.14 -23.21 2.72
C LYS A 336 -27.85 -24.01 2.78
N GLY A 337 -27.83 -25.01 3.67
CA GLY A 337 -26.71 -25.94 3.85
C GLY A 337 -25.77 -25.52 4.99
N THR A 338 -24.80 -26.38 5.26
CA THR A 338 -23.72 -26.14 6.23
C THR A 338 -22.41 -26.62 5.62
N THR A 339 -21.33 -25.92 5.91
CA THR A 339 -20.01 -26.29 5.42
C THR A 339 -18.91 -25.72 6.30
N THR A 340 -17.67 -26.15 6.02
CA THR A 340 -16.45 -25.56 6.57
C THR A 340 -15.76 -24.81 5.45
N VAL A 341 -15.42 -23.55 5.65
CA VAL A 341 -14.76 -22.67 4.67
C VAL A 341 -13.32 -22.39 5.09
N ASP A 342 -12.39 -22.54 4.17
CA ASP A 342 -11.00 -22.19 4.37
C ASP A 342 -10.80 -20.72 3.91
N GLU A 343 -10.65 -19.86 4.87
CA GLU A 343 -10.43 -18.42 4.68
C GLU A 343 -8.95 -18.03 4.83
N SER A 344 -8.04 -19.01 4.99
CA SER A 344 -6.61 -18.79 5.28
C SER A 344 -5.89 -17.89 4.26
N MET A 345 -6.33 -17.91 3.01
CA MET A 345 -5.74 -17.09 1.94
C MET A 345 -6.05 -15.59 2.09
N LEU A 346 -7.06 -15.23 2.88
CA LEU A 346 -7.45 -13.84 3.15
C LEU A 346 -7.16 -13.42 4.58
N THR A 347 -7.40 -14.31 5.55
CA THR A 347 -7.27 -13.99 6.98
C THR A 347 -5.91 -14.41 7.56
N GLY A 348 -5.18 -15.30 6.89
CA GLY A 348 -3.96 -15.92 7.40
C GLY A 348 -4.21 -17.06 8.41
N GLU A 349 -5.45 -17.26 8.87
CA GLU A 349 -5.82 -18.30 9.84
C GLU A 349 -5.90 -19.67 9.14
N SER A 350 -5.09 -20.64 9.61
CA SER A 350 -5.03 -21.97 8.99
C SER A 350 -6.21 -22.88 9.33
N MET A 351 -7.01 -22.54 10.33
CA MET A 351 -8.16 -23.35 10.76
C MET A 351 -9.39 -22.99 9.93
N PRO A 352 -10.01 -23.95 9.21
CA PRO A 352 -11.25 -23.70 8.51
C PRO A 352 -12.39 -23.35 9.46
N ILE A 353 -13.27 -22.45 9.04
CA ILE A 353 -14.38 -21.92 9.85
C ILE A 353 -15.69 -22.58 9.43
N ASP A 354 -16.48 -23.04 10.43
CA ASP A 354 -17.80 -23.60 10.18
C ASP A 354 -18.79 -22.49 9.82
N LYS A 355 -19.51 -22.68 8.71
CA LYS A 355 -20.53 -21.77 8.21
C LYS A 355 -21.88 -22.47 8.13
N THR A 356 -22.88 -21.82 8.71
CA THR A 356 -24.28 -22.26 8.73
C THR A 356 -25.18 -21.24 8.07
N VAL A 357 -26.46 -21.53 7.97
CA VAL A 357 -27.46 -20.58 7.44
C VAL A 357 -27.35 -19.24 8.19
N ASP A 358 -27.49 -18.14 7.49
CA ASP A 358 -27.33 -16.74 7.91
C ASP A 358 -25.87 -16.28 8.13
N ASN A 359 -24.87 -17.14 8.06
CA ASN A 359 -23.48 -16.71 8.11
C ASN A 359 -23.03 -16.09 6.78
N GLU A 360 -22.17 -15.09 6.88
CA GLU A 360 -21.49 -14.51 5.72
C GLU A 360 -20.31 -15.37 5.27
N VAL A 361 -20.10 -15.41 3.95
CA VAL A 361 -18.98 -16.07 3.29
C VAL A 361 -18.32 -15.10 2.33
N ILE A 362 -16.98 -15.14 2.30
CA ILE A 362 -16.18 -14.19 1.53
C ILE A 362 -15.81 -14.79 0.18
N GLY A 363 -15.92 -14.01 -0.89
CA GLY A 363 -15.51 -14.39 -2.23
C GLY A 363 -14.04 -14.82 -2.28
N ALA A 364 -13.73 -15.78 -3.15
CA ALA A 364 -12.41 -16.41 -3.35
C ALA A 364 -11.94 -17.38 -2.25
N THR A 365 -12.63 -17.51 -1.12
CA THR A 365 -12.37 -18.54 -0.11
C THR A 365 -12.79 -19.93 -0.60
N LEU A 366 -12.26 -21.00 -0.01
CA LEU A 366 -12.45 -22.36 -0.49
C LEU A 366 -13.49 -23.11 0.35
N ASN A 367 -14.57 -23.55 -0.29
CA ASN A 367 -15.54 -24.43 0.33
C ASN A 367 -14.98 -25.86 0.47
N LYS A 368 -14.92 -26.41 1.70
CA LYS A 368 -14.28 -27.73 1.97
C LYS A 368 -15.23 -28.91 1.84
N ASN A 369 -16.31 -28.95 2.62
CA ASN A 369 -17.01 -30.19 2.92
C ASN A 369 -18.47 -30.23 2.43
N GLY A 370 -19.25 -29.21 2.64
CA GLY A 370 -20.70 -29.19 2.38
C GLY A 370 -21.07 -28.56 1.04
N VAL A 371 -22.27 -28.86 0.56
CA VAL A 371 -22.89 -28.09 -0.51
C VAL A 371 -23.71 -26.97 0.11
N ILE A 372 -23.39 -25.73 -0.25
CA ILE A 372 -24.12 -24.56 0.24
C ILE A 372 -24.78 -23.81 -0.90
N THR A 373 -25.94 -23.24 -0.62
CA THR A 373 -26.57 -22.24 -1.46
C THR A 373 -26.41 -20.88 -0.79
N VAL A 374 -25.91 -19.91 -1.53
CA VAL A 374 -25.58 -18.59 -1.01
C VAL A 374 -26.27 -17.51 -1.84
N GLN A 375 -26.63 -16.40 -1.21
CA GLN A 375 -27.15 -15.21 -1.89
C GLN A 375 -26.07 -14.16 -1.96
N ALA A 376 -25.79 -13.64 -3.15
CA ALA A 376 -24.78 -12.62 -3.38
C ALA A 376 -25.11 -11.32 -2.64
N THR A 377 -24.19 -10.82 -1.81
CA THR A 377 -24.33 -9.56 -1.06
C THR A 377 -23.50 -8.44 -1.63
N LYS A 378 -22.26 -8.74 -2.08
CA LYS A 378 -21.37 -7.79 -2.75
C LYS A 378 -20.78 -8.44 -4.00
N VAL A 379 -20.72 -7.70 -5.10
CA VAL A 379 -20.23 -8.19 -6.40
C VAL A 379 -19.23 -7.22 -7.03
N GLY A 380 -18.43 -7.70 -7.99
CA GLY A 380 -17.54 -6.85 -8.78
C GLY A 380 -16.47 -6.16 -7.94
N GLN A 381 -16.46 -4.83 -7.96
CA GLN A 381 -15.46 -4.01 -7.25
C GLN A 381 -15.71 -3.89 -5.75
N ASP A 382 -16.91 -4.18 -5.30
CA ASP A 382 -17.32 -4.02 -3.89
C ASP A 382 -16.99 -5.25 -3.02
N THR A 383 -16.51 -6.35 -3.63
CA THR A 383 -16.10 -7.55 -2.87
C THR A 383 -14.88 -7.28 -2.00
N ALA A 384 -14.80 -7.98 -0.86
CA ALA A 384 -13.67 -7.90 0.06
C ALA A 384 -12.32 -8.13 -0.63
N LEU A 385 -12.22 -9.15 -1.50
CA LEU A 385 -11.01 -9.38 -2.28
C LEU A 385 -10.66 -8.21 -3.21
N SER A 386 -11.66 -7.61 -3.88
CA SER A 386 -11.43 -6.45 -4.75
C SER A 386 -10.90 -5.24 -3.97
N ASN A 387 -11.42 -5.01 -2.76
CA ASN A 387 -10.95 -3.96 -1.86
C ASN A 387 -9.51 -4.22 -1.39
N ILE A 388 -9.17 -5.45 -1.02
CA ILE A 388 -7.80 -5.85 -0.67
C ILE A 388 -6.84 -5.57 -1.84
N ILE A 389 -7.21 -5.99 -3.05
CA ILE A 389 -6.41 -5.75 -4.25
C ILE A 389 -6.22 -4.25 -4.49
N LYS A 390 -7.27 -3.45 -4.33
CA LYS A 390 -7.21 -1.98 -4.49
C LYS A 390 -6.23 -1.35 -3.49
N VAL A 391 -6.30 -1.71 -2.21
CA VAL A 391 -5.37 -1.21 -1.18
C VAL A 391 -3.93 -1.57 -1.52
N VAL A 392 -3.67 -2.79 -1.97
CA VAL A 392 -2.31 -3.21 -2.38
C VAL A 392 -1.84 -2.45 -3.63
N GLU A 393 -2.72 -2.17 -4.60
CA GLU A 393 -2.39 -1.37 -5.78
C GLU A 393 -2.09 0.10 -5.40
N GLU A 394 -2.87 0.69 -4.51
CA GLU A 394 -2.64 2.04 -3.99
C GLU A 394 -1.31 2.13 -3.23
N ALA A 395 -1.00 1.14 -2.40
CA ALA A 395 0.29 1.04 -1.73
C ALA A 395 1.48 0.99 -2.71
N GLN A 396 1.32 0.27 -3.82
CA GLN A 396 2.36 0.15 -4.85
C GLN A 396 2.50 1.42 -5.70
N SER A 397 1.43 2.21 -5.86
CA SER A 397 1.43 3.44 -6.65
C SER A 397 1.92 4.66 -5.86
N SER A 398 1.80 4.66 -4.54
CA SER A 398 2.26 5.74 -3.66
C SER A 398 3.79 5.84 -3.60
N LYS A 399 4.32 7.05 -3.35
CA LYS A 399 5.75 7.30 -3.17
C LYS A 399 6.09 7.59 -1.72
N ALA A 400 6.96 6.79 -1.15
CA ALA A 400 7.54 7.07 0.17
C ALA A 400 8.42 8.34 0.16
N PRO A 401 8.55 9.08 1.28
CA PRO A 401 9.44 10.25 1.41
C PRO A 401 10.88 9.95 0.98
N ILE A 402 11.44 8.80 1.37
CA ILE A 402 12.80 8.38 0.97
C ILE A 402 12.94 8.22 -0.54
N GLN A 403 11.88 7.81 -1.26
CA GLN A 403 11.88 7.74 -2.72
C GLN A 403 11.90 9.13 -3.35
N ARG A 404 11.10 10.08 -2.82
CA ARG A 404 11.09 11.47 -3.29
C ARG A 404 12.47 12.11 -3.15
N LEU A 405 13.16 11.85 -2.03
CA LEU A 405 14.52 12.33 -1.80
C LEU A 405 15.51 11.75 -2.85
N ALA A 406 15.45 10.45 -3.10
CA ALA A 406 16.28 9.80 -4.11
C ALA A 406 16.02 10.35 -5.53
N ASP A 407 14.76 10.62 -5.87
CA ASP A 407 14.38 11.22 -7.16
C ASP A 407 14.93 12.66 -7.31
N ILE A 408 14.91 13.46 -6.26
CA ILE A 408 15.49 14.83 -6.26
C ILE A 408 17.00 14.76 -6.45
N ILE A 409 17.69 13.90 -5.72
CA ILE A 409 19.15 13.72 -5.84
C ILE A 409 19.51 13.30 -7.28
N SER A 410 18.77 12.36 -7.87
CA SER A 410 18.96 11.93 -9.26
C SER A 410 18.85 13.08 -10.25
N GLY A 411 17.97 14.04 -10.01
CA GLY A 411 17.77 15.20 -10.88
C GLY A 411 18.96 16.14 -10.95
N TYR A 412 19.71 16.31 -9.86
CA TYR A 412 20.92 17.12 -9.80
C TYR A 412 22.19 16.34 -10.20
N PHE A 413 22.19 15.04 -10.01
CA PHE A 413 23.36 14.19 -10.20
C PHE A 413 23.86 14.21 -11.65
N VAL A 414 22.98 14.08 -12.64
CA VAL A 414 23.38 13.99 -14.06
C VAL A 414 24.06 15.26 -14.57
N PRO A 415 23.55 16.49 -14.35
CA PRO A 415 24.26 17.72 -14.72
C PRO A 415 25.64 17.85 -14.06
N ILE A 416 25.77 17.49 -12.79
CA ILE A 416 27.05 17.52 -12.05
C ILE A 416 28.05 16.58 -12.71
N VAL A 417 27.62 15.36 -13.04
CA VAL A 417 28.48 14.37 -13.68
C VAL A 417 28.94 14.82 -15.06
N ILE A 418 28.10 15.46 -15.86
CA ILE A 418 28.51 16.04 -17.15
C ILE A 418 29.60 17.07 -16.91
N GLY A 419 29.48 17.93 -15.91
CA GLY A 419 30.52 18.89 -15.51
C GLY A 419 31.83 18.20 -15.14
N ILE A 420 31.79 17.13 -14.34
CA ILE A 420 32.96 16.33 -13.94
C ILE A 420 33.63 15.70 -15.19
N ALA A 421 32.83 15.12 -16.09
CA ALA A 421 33.33 14.49 -17.30
C ALA A 421 34.06 15.50 -18.22
N VAL A 422 33.47 16.69 -18.41
CA VAL A 422 34.12 17.79 -19.18
C VAL A 422 35.40 18.25 -18.48
N LEU A 423 35.37 18.41 -17.16
CA LEU A 423 36.56 18.78 -16.38
C LEU A 423 37.65 17.71 -16.50
N THR A 424 37.29 16.44 -16.41
CA THR A 424 38.22 15.32 -16.62
C THR A 424 38.86 15.38 -17.97
N PHE A 425 38.08 15.62 -19.05
CA PHE A 425 38.60 15.79 -20.39
C PHE A 425 39.62 16.93 -20.48
N ILE A 426 39.31 18.09 -19.92
CA ILE A 426 40.20 19.28 -19.91
C ILE A 426 41.47 18.99 -19.13
N ILE A 427 41.37 18.35 -17.98
CA ILE A 427 42.54 17.99 -17.15
C ILE A 427 43.49 17.05 -17.92
N TRP A 428 42.93 16.04 -18.57
CA TRP A 428 43.73 15.06 -19.30
C TRP A 428 44.44 15.66 -20.49
N ILE A 429 43.72 16.47 -21.33
CA ILE A 429 44.27 17.01 -22.55
C ILE A 429 45.32 18.13 -22.29
N ILE A 430 45.25 18.79 -21.12
CA ILE A 430 46.18 19.90 -20.79
C ILE A 430 47.30 19.43 -19.89
N PHE A 431 47.02 18.60 -18.86
CA PHE A 431 47.94 18.33 -17.76
C PHE A 431 48.46 16.89 -17.69
N VAL A 432 47.60 15.88 -17.94
CA VAL A 432 48.00 14.47 -17.74
C VAL A 432 48.74 13.95 -18.98
N HIS A 433 48.11 14.01 -20.15
CA HIS A 433 48.70 13.65 -21.42
C HIS A 433 48.47 14.80 -22.42
N PRO A 434 49.33 15.86 -22.38
CA PRO A 434 49.14 17.07 -23.21
C PRO A 434 49.04 16.77 -24.71
N GLY A 435 47.90 17.17 -25.31
CA GLY A 435 47.63 16.98 -26.71
C GLY A 435 47.17 15.60 -27.14
N GLN A 436 47.12 14.61 -26.25
CA GLN A 436 46.55 13.29 -26.55
C GLN A 436 45.03 13.30 -26.35
N PHE A 437 44.30 13.56 -27.45
CA PHE A 437 42.85 13.65 -27.47
C PHE A 437 42.19 12.33 -27.11
N GLU A 438 42.78 11.21 -27.50
CA GLU A 438 42.29 9.87 -27.30
C GLU A 438 42.11 9.52 -25.80
N ASP A 439 43.19 9.66 -25.04
CA ASP A 439 43.20 9.35 -23.59
C ASP A 439 42.19 10.21 -22.81
N ALA A 440 42.14 11.51 -23.17
CA ALA A 440 41.18 12.44 -22.58
C ALA A 440 39.74 12.05 -22.90
N LEU A 441 39.45 11.57 -24.12
CA LEU A 441 38.13 11.13 -24.54
C LEU A 441 37.72 9.85 -23.83
N VAL A 442 38.61 8.86 -23.69
CA VAL A 442 38.34 7.59 -23.00
C VAL A 442 38.05 7.84 -21.53
N ALA A 443 38.82 8.68 -20.85
CA ALA A 443 38.56 9.04 -19.45
C ALA A 443 37.19 9.73 -19.28
N MET A 444 36.85 10.68 -20.15
CA MET A 444 35.56 11.36 -20.17
C MET A 444 34.40 10.38 -20.39
N ILE A 445 34.51 9.49 -21.38
CA ILE A 445 33.47 8.47 -21.67
C ILE A 445 33.30 7.56 -20.48
N SER A 446 34.39 7.10 -19.86
CA SER A 446 34.34 6.24 -18.68
C SER A 446 33.60 6.90 -17.52
N VAL A 447 33.82 8.18 -17.24
CA VAL A 447 33.08 8.97 -16.25
C VAL A 447 31.60 9.06 -16.59
N LEU A 448 31.26 9.40 -17.85
CA LEU A 448 29.85 9.49 -18.28
C LEU A 448 29.11 8.17 -18.13
N VAL A 449 29.77 7.06 -18.42
CA VAL A 449 29.15 5.73 -18.38
C VAL A 449 28.97 5.24 -16.94
N ILE A 450 30.02 5.27 -16.10
CA ILE A 450 29.95 4.74 -14.73
C ILE A 450 28.97 5.53 -13.86
N ALA A 451 28.75 6.78 -14.17
CA ALA A 451 27.91 7.68 -13.39
C ALA A 451 26.39 7.55 -13.65
N CYS A 452 25.95 6.60 -14.45
CA CYS A 452 24.51 6.42 -14.66
C CYS A 452 23.80 5.97 -13.36
N PRO A 453 22.82 6.71 -12.84
CA PRO A 453 22.10 6.35 -11.62
C PRO A 453 20.96 5.34 -11.89
N CYS A 454 21.21 4.32 -12.72
CA CYS A 454 20.18 3.38 -13.19
C CYS A 454 19.53 2.60 -12.04
N ALA A 455 20.35 2.13 -11.08
CA ALA A 455 19.91 1.35 -9.94
C ALA A 455 19.13 2.18 -8.90
N LEU A 456 19.40 3.50 -8.81
CA LEU A 456 18.81 4.37 -7.81
C LEU A 456 17.28 4.48 -7.95
N GLY A 457 16.79 4.62 -9.17
CA GLY A 457 15.36 4.70 -9.47
C GLY A 457 14.57 3.42 -9.15
N LEU A 458 15.27 2.29 -8.92
CA LEU A 458 14.67 1.00 -8.59
C LEU A 458 14.78 0.63 -7.11
N ALA A 459 15.75 1.18 -6.40
CA ALA A 459 16.12 0.77 -5.04
C ALA A 459 14.94 0.81 -4.07
N THR A 460 14.19 1.90 -4.05
CA THR A 460 13.05 2.11 -3.14
C THR A 460 11.78 1.42 -3.63
N PRO A 461 11.26 1.69 -4.86
CA PRO A 461 9.94 1.16 -5.23
C PRO A 461 9.92 -0.37 -5.33
N THR A 462 11.01 -1.00 -5.75
CA THR A 462 11.07 -2.47 -5.80
C THR A 462 11.01 -3.09 -4.41
N SER A 463 11.70 -2.51 -3.43
CA SER A 463 11.68 -2.99 -2.04
C SER A 463 10.33 -2.80 -1.39
N ILE A 464 9.67 -1.63 -1.59
CA ILE A 464 8.31 -1.37 -1.09
C ILE A 464 7.35 -2.38 -1.69
N MET A 465 7.36 -2.57 -3.01
CA MET A 465 6.46 -3.48 -3.72
C MET A 465 6.59 -4.93 -3.22
N VAL A 466 7.82 -5.41 -3.02
CA VAL A 466 8.05 -6.78 -2.52
C VAL A 466 7.71 -6.90 -1.04
N GLY A 467 8.07 -5.89 -0.23
CA GLY A 467 7.81 -5.87 1.22
C GLY A 467 6.32 -5.81 1.54
N THR A 468 5.59 -4.87 0.93
CA THR A 468 4.12 -4.75 1.11
C THR A 468 3.38 -5.95 0.52
N GLY A 469 3.84 -6.49 -0.61
CA GLY A 469 3.29 -7.71 -1.18
C GLY A 469 3.44 -8.92 -0.25
N ARG A 470 4.60 -9.08 0.38
CA ARG A 470 4.83 -10.16 1.35
C ARG A 470 4.01 -9.97 2.64
N ALA A 471 3.87 -8.73 3.10
CA ALA A 471 3.02 -8.39 4.24
C ALA A 471 1.53 -8.71 3.93
N ALA A 472 1.07 -8.39 2.73
CA ALA A 472 -0.30 -8.67 2.30
C ALA A 472 -0.60 -10.19 2.22
N GLU A 473 0.38 -11.02 1.85
CA GLU A 473 0.26 -12.49 1.89
C GLU A 473 0.01 -13.02 3.32
N GLU A 474 0.45 -12.29 4.36
CA GLU A 474 0.25 -12.62 5.76
C GLU A 474 -0.96 -11.88 6.38
N GLY A 475 -1.78 -11.19 5.57
CA GLY A 475 -2.94 -10.46 6.06
C GLY A 475 -2.67 -9.04 6.58
N ILE A 476 -1.50 -8.45 6.29
CA ILE A 476 -1.13 -7.10 6.69
C ILE A 476 -1.21 -6.17 5.48
N LEU A 477 -2.15 -5.24 5.44
CA LEU A 477 -2.37 -4.32 4.33
C LEU A 477 -1.88 -2.91 4.68
N PHE A 478 -0.81 -2.45 4.04
CA PHE A 478 -0.37 -1.06 4.08
C PHE A 478 -1.10 -0.26 2.99
N LYS A 479 -1.69 0.89 3.30
CA LYS A 479 -2.33 1.76 2.30
C LYS A 479 -1.34 2.54 1.43
N GLY A 480 -0.08 2.66 1.83
CA GLY A 480 0.92 3.39 1.07
C GLY A 480 2.35 3.08 1.46
N GLY A 481 3.28 3.35 0.55
CA GLY A 481 4.72 3.22 0.82
C GLY A 481 5.21 4.19 1.89
N GLU A 482 4.55 5.32 2.07
CA GLU A 482 4.85 6.29 3.12
C GLU A 482 4.53 5.71 4.52
N TYR A 483 3.48 4.92 4.64
CA TYR A 483 3.12 4.27 5.90
C TYR A 483 4.12 3.17 6.28
N VAL A 484 4.71 2.48 5.29
CA VAL A 484 5.84 1.57 5.55
C VAL A 484 7.02 2.35 6.13
N GLU A 485 7.31 3.57 5.64
CA GLU A 485 8.41 4.38 6.18
C GLU A 485 8.11 4.94 7.57
N ARG A 486 6.90 5.45 7.82
CA ARG A 486 6.49 5.97 9.13
C ARG A 486 6.44 4.86 10.19
N THR A 487 5.93 3.67 9.85
CA THR A 487 5.87 2.53 10.77
C THR A 487 7.26 2.13 11.29
N HIS A 488 8.32 2.34 10.50
CA HIS A 488 9.70 2.11 10.95
C HIS A 488 10.16 3.05 12.07
N GLN A 489 9.49 4.18 12.26
CA GLN A 489 9.88 5.24 13.20
C GLN A 489 9.07 5.22 14.50
N ILE A 490 8.15 4.27 14.66
CA ILE A 490 7.28 4.15 15.84
C ILE A 490 8.09 3.88 17.10
N ASP A 491 7.78 4.62 18.17
CA ASP A 491 8.36 4.49 19.50
C ASP A 491 7.35 3.91 20.50
N THR A 492 6.05 4.25 20.31
CA THR A 492 4.97 3.88 21.23
C THR A 492 3.79 3.27 20.48
N VAL A 493 3.28 2.14 20.98
CA VAL A 493 2.07 1.48 20.47
C VAL A 493 0.97 1.59 21.52
N VAL A 494 -0.11 2.28 21.17
CA VAL A 494 -1.30 2.46 21.99
C VAL A 494 -2.38 1.50 21.51
N PHE A 495 -2.86 0.64 22.39
CA PHE A 495 -3.92 -0.32 22.11
C PHE A 495 -5.24 0.15 22.71
N ASP A 496 -6.31 0.11 21.93
CA ASP A 496 -7.65 0.03 22.53
C ASP A 496 -7.84 -1.32 23.23
N LYS A 497 -8.69 -1.38 24.21
CA LYS A 497 -8.99 -2.63 24.92
C LYS A 497 -9.95 -3.51 24.12
N THR A 498 -11.15 -2.99 23.86
CA THR A 498 -12.33 -3.76 23.41
C THR A 498 -12.20 -4.12 21.93
N GLY A 499 -12.37 -5.41 21.58
CA GLY A 499 -12.24 -5.90 20.21
C GLY A 499 -10.80 -5.94 19.69
N THR A 500 -9.84 -5.26 20.35
CA THR A 500 -8.42 -5.22 20.01
C THR A 500 -7.59 -6.17 20.85
N LEU A 501 -7.40 -5.88 22.14
CA LEU A 501 -6.75 -6.80 23.10
C LEU A 501 -7.67 -7.92 23.56
N THR A 502 -8.98 -7.68 23.55
CA THR A 502 -10.02 -8.61 23.94
C THR A 502 -10.86 -9.01 22.73
N HIS A 503 -11.72 -10.02 22.89
CA HIS A 503 -12.61 -10.49 21.81
C HIS A 503 -13.73 -9.52 21.46
N GLY A 504 -14.00 -8.50 22.30
CA GLY A 504 -15.08 -7.53 22.11
C GLY A 504 -16.48 -8.08 22.33
N THR A 505 -16.57 -9.36 22.60
CA THR A 505 -17.83 -10.06 22.94
C THR A 505 -17.74 -10.64 24.33
N PRO A 506 -18.64 -10.24 25.28
CA PRO A 506 -18.66 -10.80 26.60
C PRO A 506 -18.86 -12.31 26.57
N GLU A 507 -18.17 -13.06 27.44
CA GLU A 507 -18.35 -14.49 27.62
C GLU A 507 -18.56 -14.82 29.11
N VAL A 508 -19.31 -15.92 29.39
CA VAL A 508 -19.47 -16.40 30.76
C VAL A 508 -18.16 -17.04 31.22
N THR A 509 -17.50 -16.40 32.17
CA THR A 509 -16.25 -16.87 32.76
C THR A 509 -16.45 -17.80 33.94
N TYR A 510 -17.51 -17.60 34.69
CA TYR A 510 -17.87 -18.43 35.84
C TYR A 510 -19.38 -18.45 36.09
N PHE A 511 -19.89 -19.59 36.47
CA PHE A 511 -21.28 -19.76 36.87
C PHE A 511 -21.35 -20.59 38.16
N LYS A 512 -22.00 -20.06 39.21
CA LYS A 512 -22.29 -20.74 40.43
C LYS A 512 -23.78 -21.04 40.50
N GLY A 513 -24.14 -22.31 40.29
CA GLY A 513 -25.51 -22.82 40.27
C GLY A 513 -25.58 -24.20 39.63
N ASP A 514 -26.76 -24.78 39.58
CA ASP A 514 -27.02 -26.01 38.86
C ASP A 514 -27.49 -25.75 37.41
N ASP A 515 -27.51 -26.77 36.59
CA ASP A 515 -27.93 -26.66 35.17
C ASP A 515 -29.40 -26.24 35.02
N THR A 516 -30.23 -26.50 36.05
CA THR A 516 -31.64 -26.07 36.08
C THR A 516 -31.71 -24.55 36.25
N LEU A 517 -30.93 -24.00 37.17
CA LEU A 517 -30.83 -22.55 37.36
C LEU A 517 -30.28 -21.85 36.09
N LEU A 518 -29.22 -22.41 35.48
CA LEU A 518 -28.66 -21.88 34.23
C LEU A 518 -29.69 -21.87 33.09
N ARG A 519 -30.51 -22.95 32.98
CA ARG A 519 -31.60 -23.02 32.01
C ARG A 519 -32.62 -21.92 32.23
N TYR A 520 -33.00 -21.64 33.50
CA TYR A 520 -33.96 -20.57 33.80
C TYR A 520 -33.37 -19.19 33.51
N VAL A 521 -32.13 -18.95 33.87
CA VAL A 521 -31.42 -17.72 33.60
C VAL A 521 -31.32 -17.48 32.08
N ALA A 522 -30.86 -18.46 31.32
CA ALA A 522 -30.76 -18.36 29.86
C ALA A 522 -32.10 -18.18 29.18
N SER A 523 -33.18 -18.82 29.72
CA SER A 523 -34.53 -18.63 29.20
C SER A 523 -35.03 -17.20 29.42
N ALA A 524 -34.73 -16.58 30.56
CA ALA A 524 -35.08 -15.20 30.85
C ALA A 524 -34.28 -14.23 29.98
N GLU A 525 -32.96 -14.43 29.89
CA GLU A 525 -32.06 -13.58 29.11
C GLU A 525 -32.28 -13.70 27.58
N ASN A 526 -32.88 -14.77 27.08
CA ASN A 526 -33.21 -14.92 25.67
C ASN A 526 -34.20 -13.86 25.14
N ASN A 527 -34.86 -13.14 26.03
CA ASN A 527 -35.74 -11.99 25.68
C ASN A 527 -35.05 -10.63 25.82
N SER A 528 -33.78 -10.61 26.17
CA SER A 528 -32.99 -9.39 26.33
C SER A 528 -32.05 -9.19 25.12
N GLU A 529 -31.96 -7.98 24.62
CA GLU A 529 -31.00 -7.60 23.56
C GLU A 529 -29.62 -7.19 24.13
N HIS A 530 -29.43 -7.28 25.43
CA HIS A 530 -28.21 -6.87 26.08
C HIS A 530 -27.06 -7.84 25.74
N PRO A 531 -25.82 -7.36 25.43
CA PRO A 531 -24.68 -8.24 25.10
C PRO A 531 -24.37 -9.31 26.15
N LEU A 532 -24.54 -9.00 27.44
CA LEU A 532 -24.37 -9.96 28.52
C LEU A 532 -25.40 -11.10 28.44
N ALA A 533 -26.64 -10.80 28.06
CA ALA A 533 -27.70 -11.79 27.87
C ALA A 533 -27.35 -12.77 26.74
N THR A 534 -26.87 -12.25 25.62
CA THR A 534 -26.42 -13.09 24.51
C THR A 534 -25.31 -14.06 24.93
N ALA A 535 -24.34 -13.60 25.72
CA ALA A 535 -23.30 -14.45 26.29
C ALA A 535 -23.85 -15.59 27.14
N ILE A 536 -24.82 -15.30 27.99
CA ILE A 536 -25.45 -16.29 28.86
C ILE A 536 -26.23 -17.34 28.06
N VAL A 537 -27.01 -16.91 27.09
CA VAL A 537 -27.76 -17.79 26.19
C VAL A 537 -26.82 -18.70 25.39
N LYS A 538 -25.73 -18.13 24.85
CA LYS A 538 -24.70 -18.89 24.16
C LYS A 538 -24.08 -19.95 25.07
N TYR A 539 -23.72 -19.58 26.29
CA TYR A 539 -23.14 -20.50 27.27
C TYR A 539 -24.08 -21.66 27.61
N ALA A 540 -25.39 -21.39 27.81
CA ALA A 540 -26.37 -22.44 28.05
C ALA A 540 -26.54 -23.38 26.84
N LYS A 541 -26.49 -22.85 25.62
CA LYS A 541 -26.50 -23.64 24.37
C LYS A 541 -25.29 -24.55 24.24
N THR A 542 -24.09 -24.10 24.61
CA THR A 542 -22.89 -24.96 24.59
C THR A 542 -23.00 -26.15 25.54
N LYS A 543 -23.76 -25.99 26.64
CA LYS A 543 -24.11 -27.09 27.56
C LYS A 543 -25.32 -27.91 27.11
N GLN A 544 -25.83 -27.68 25.89
CA GLN A 544 -26.96 -28.40 25.30
C GLN A 544 -28.26 -28.30 26.13
N LEU A 545 -28.45 -27.22 26.90
CA LEU A 545 -29.63 -26.96 27.67
C LEU A 545 -30.77 -26.43 26.79
N THR A 546 -31.94 -27.05 26.87
CA THR A 546 -33.15 -26.59 26.19
C THR A 546 -33.82 -25.49 26.98
N LEU A 547 -34.13 -24.35 26.35
CA LEU A 547 -34.77 -23.22 27.00
C LEU A 547 -36.20 -23.55 27.39
N THR A 548 -36.66 -22.98 28.50
CA THR A 548 -38.00 -23.17 29.07
C THR A 548 -38.88 -21.96 28.77
N ASN A 549 -40.15 -22.15 28.62
CA ASN A 549 -41.12 -21.07 28.42
C ASN A 549 -41.18 -20.14 29.64
N ILE A 550 -41.28 -18.84 29.43
CA ILE A 550 -41.37 -17.80 30.47
C ILE A 550 -42.80 -17.29 30.52
N GLU A 551 -43.35 -17.15 31.71
CA GLU A 551 -44.71 -16.66 31.94
C GLU A 551 -44.78 -15.14 31.92
N HIS A 552 -43.77 -14.47 32.46
CA HIS A 552 -43.64 -13.01 32.47
C HIS A 552 -42.21 -12.58 32.46
N TYR A 553 -41.90 -11.45 31.76
CA TYR A 553 -40.60 -10.85 31.66
C TYR A 553 -40.69 -9.33 31.85
N GLU A 554 -39.81 -8.76 32.64
CA GLU A 554 -39.74 -7.33 32.92
C GLU A 554 -38.26 -6.88 33.02
N THR A 555 -37.87 -5.90 32.24
CA THR A 555 -36.56 -5.27 32.36
C THR A 555 -36.61 -4.17 33.42
N LEU A 556 -35.67 -4.17 34.33
CA LEU A 556 -35.53 -3.18 35.40
C LEU A 556 -34.29 -2.31 35.08
N PRO A 557 -34.45 -1.15 34.44
CA PRO A 557 -33.35 -0.36 33.94
C PRO A 557 -32.29 -0.01 35.01
N GLY A 558 -31.01 -0.31 34.71
CA GLY A 558 -29.90 -0.10 35.65
C GLY A 558 -29.78 -1.14 36.79
N HIS A 559 -30.69 -2.07 36.89
CA HIS A 559 -30.71 -3.06 37.97
C HIS A 559 -30.60 -4.52 37.48
N GLY A 560 -31.24 -4.84 36.37
CA GLY A 560 -31.27 -6.20 35.83
C GLY A 560 -32.65 -6.58 35.24
N ILE A 561 -33.06 -7.84 35.39
CA ILE A 561 -34.34 -8.37 34.90
C ILE A 561 -35.08 -9.13 35.98
N LYS A 562 -36.41 -9.19 35.83
CA LYS A 562 -37.33 -10.00 36.59
C LYS A 562 -38.12 -10.87 35.64
N ALA A 563 -38.20 -12.17 35.93
CA ALA A 563 -38.98 -13.13 35.15
C ALA A 563 -39.81 -14.02 36.06
N ILE A 564 -40.90 -14.60 35.55
CA ILE A 564 -41.68 -15.60 36.22
C ILE A 564 -41.56 -16.91 35.46
N ILE A 565 -41.12 -17.95 36.17
CA ILE A 565 -40.91 -19.29 35.62
C ILE A 565 -41.45 -20.30 36.63
N ASN A 566 -42.36 -21.19 36.22
CA ASN A 566 -43.02 -22.16 37.07
C ASN A 566 -43.72 -21.52 38.29
N ASN A 567 -44.45 -20.41 38.06
CA ASN A 567 -45.12 -19.60 39.10
C ASN A 567 -44.19 -19.06 40.21
N LYS A 568 -42.86 -18.99 39.97
CA LYS A 568 -41.87 -18.45 40.89
C LYS A 568 -41.12 -17.31 40.25
N THR A 569 -40.74 -16.31 41.05
CA THR A 569 -40.00 -15.14 40.57
C THR A 569 -38.50 -15.42 40.48
N LEU A 570 -37.92 -15.13 39.33
CA LEU A 570 -36.49 -15.11 39.07
C LEU A 570 -36.03 -13.66 38.96
N PHE A 571 -35.02 -13.29 39.72
CA PHE A 571 -34.30 -12.01 39.59
C PHE A 571 -32.88 -12.29 39.10
N ILE A 572 -32.43 -11.52 38.12
CA ILE A 572 -31.05 -11.56 37.60
C ILE A 572 -30.56 -10.12 37.52
N GLY A 573 -29.50 -9.77 38.23
CA GLY A 573 -28.98 -8.41 38.20
C GLY A 573 -27.95 -8.07 39.25
N ASN A 574 -27.78 -6.76 39.50
CA ASN A 574 -26.77 -6.26 40.42
C ASN A 574 -27.20 -6.34 41.92
N ARG A 575 -26.28 -5.96 42.85
CA ARG A 575 -26.52 -5.96 44.30
C ARG A 575 -27.69 -5.07 44.69
N SER A 576 -27.88 -3.93 43.97
CA SER A 576 -29.00 -3.01 44.24
C SER A 576 -30.35 -3.70 44.00
N LEU A 577 -30.46 -4.51 42.94
CA LEU A 577 -31.68 -5.29 42.66
C LEU A 577 -32.01 -6.24 43.83
N MET A 578 -31.01 -6.96 44.31
CA MET A 578 -31.19 -7.90 45.42
C MET A 578 -31.60 -7.17 46.70
N SER A 579 -30.93 -6.05 46.99
CA SER A 579 -31.27 -5.24 48.19
C SER A 579 -32.68 -4.66 48.13
N ASN A 580 -33.11 -4.15 46.95
CA ASN A 580 -34.46 -3.59 46.75
C ASN A 580 -35.57 -4.62 46.98
N HIS A 581 -35.27 -5.91 46.77
CA HIS A 581 -36.19 -7.03 46.96
C HIS A 581 -35.93 -7.81 48.26
N HIS A 582 -35.14 -7.25 49.21
CA HIS A 582 -34.81 -7.85 50.52
C HIS A 582 -34.18 -9.23 50.45
N ILE A 583 -33.38 -9.51 49.40
CA ILE A 583 -32.67 -10.76 49.21
C ILE A 583 -31.30 -10.67 49.87
N ASP A 584 -31.01 -11.54 50.80
CA ASP A 584 -29.70 -11.58 51.49
C ASP A 584 -28.60 -12.09 50.56
N THR A 585 -27.56 -11.27 50.41
CA THR A 585 -26.38 -11.59 49.59
C THR A 585 -25.12 -11.87 50.41
N THR A 586 -25.20 -11.85 51.73
CA THR A 586 -24.06 -11.92 52.65
C THR A 586 -23.20 -13.18 52.45
N SER A 587 -23.85 -14.31 52.17
CA SER A 587 -23.19 -15.60 52.00
C SER A 587 -22.22 -15.71 50.80
N LEU A 588 -22.35 -14.83 49.79
CA LEU A 588 -21.54 -14.87 48.57
C LEU A 588 -20.71 -13.58 48.36
N LEU A 589 -20.77 -12.65 49.34
CA LEU A 589 -20.22 -11.31 49.19
C LEU A 589 -18.71 -11.31 48.92
N ASP A 590 -17.96 -12.12 49.66
CA ASP A 590 -16.50 -12.20 49.53
C ASP A 590 -16.08 -12.77 48.20
N GLU A 591 -16.73 -13.82 47.71
CA GLU A 591 -16.45 -14.43 46.40
C GLU A 591 -16.77 -13.47 45.27
N ILE A 592 -17.90 -12.77 45.33
CA ILE A 592 -18.34 -11.82 44.33
C ILE A 592 -17.35 -10.65 44.28
N THR A 593 -16.92 -10.14 45.41
CA THR A 593 -15.96 -9.03 45.49
C THR A 593 -14.60 -9.42 44.89
N GLN A 594 -14.15 -10.66 45.11
CA GLN A 594 -12.89 -11.15 44.49
C GLN A 594 -13.01 -11.26 42.97
N ILE A 595 -14.17 -11.64 42.44
CA ILE A 595 -14.39 -11.72 40.98
C ILE A 595 -14.51 -10.33 40.36
N GLU A 596 -15.24 -9.43 41.01
CA GLU A 596 -15.33 -8.02 40.58
C GLU A 596 -13.98 -7.30 40.61
N GLN A 597 -13.11 -7.62 41.61
CA GLN A 597 -11.72 -7.09 41.63
C GLN A 597 -10.86 -7.58 40.46
N LYS A 598 -11.23 -8.69 39.84
CA LYS A 598 -10.59 -9.18 38.61
C LYS A 598 -11.18 -8.53 37.33
N GLY A 599 -12.04 -7.53 37.49
CA GLY A 599 -12.63 -6.80 36.37
C GLY A 599 -13.78 -7.50 35.66
N GLN A 600 -14.39 -8.51 36.30
CA GLN A 600 -15.54 -9.22 35.74
C GLN A 600 -16.86 -8.62 36.22
N THR A 601 -17.87 -8.62 35.35
CA THR A 601 -19.23 -8.21 35.71
C THR A 601 -19.97 -9.39 36.34
N VAL A 602 -20.37 -9.23 37.59
CA VAL A 602 -21.12 -10.29 38.30
C VAL A 602 -22.60 -9.94 38.35
N MET A 603 -23.43 -10.84 37.87
CA MET A 603 -24.89 -10.81 38.00
C MET A 603 -25.35 -11.85 38.99
N LEU A 604 -26.06 -11.39 40.03
CA LEU A 604 -26.65 -12.25 41.10
C LEU A 604 -27.93 -12.86 40.59
N ILE A 605 -28.18 -14.09 41.01
CA ILE A 605 -29.35 -14.85 40.59
C ILE A 605 -30.13 -15.28 41.84
N ALA A 606 -31.35 -14.76 41.96
CA ALA A 606 -32.27 -15.20 43.02
C ALA A 606 -33.53 -15.84 42.41
N TYR A 607 -33.92 -16.97 42.97
CA TYR A 607 -35.12 -17.70 42.59
C TYR A 607 -35.97 -18.00 43.81
N ASP A 608 -37.25 -17.65 43.76
CA ASP A 608 -38.19 -17.79 44.85
C ASP A 608 -37.74 -17.03 46.11
N GLN A 609 -37.32 -15.77 45.97
CA GLN A 609 -36.79 -14.86 47.02
C GLN A 609 -35.51 -15.37 47.72
N ILE A 610 -34.86 -16.38 47.22
CA ILE A 610 -33.63 -16.93 47.77
C ILE A 610 -32.49 -16.76 46.77
N LEU A 611 -31.33 -16.22 47.22
CA LEU A 611 -30.11 -16.19 46.41
C LEU A 611 -29.65 -17.62 46.10
N ARG A 612 -29.60 -17.97 44.84
CA ARG A 612 -29.23 -19.32 44.37
C ARG A 612 -27.83 -19.40 43.75
N GLY A 613 -27.30 -18.28 43.35
CA GLY A 613 -25.98 -18.25 42.74
C GLY A 613 -25.67 -16.91 42.05
N TYR A 614 -24.68 -16.93 41.23
CA TYR A 614 -24.29 -15.81 40.42
C TYR A 614 -23.68 -16.27 39.09
N ILE A 615 -23.64 -15.40 38.10
CA ILE A 615 -22.96 -15.58 36.84
C ILE A 615 -21.97 -14.40 36.61
N ALA A 616 -20.75 -14.74 36.32
CA ALA A 616 -19.71 -13.75 35.97
C ALA A 616 -19.48 -13.75 34.48
N VAL A 617 -19.47 -12.55 33.89
CA VAL A 617 -19.27 -12.33 32.47
C VAL A 617 -18.18 -11.31 32.31
N ALA A 618 -17.26 -11.56 31.40
CA ALA A 618 -16.19 -10.63 31.06
C ALA A 618 -15.89 -10.70 29.56
N ASP A 619 -15.34 -9.60 29.03
CA ASP A 619 -14.72 -9.58 27.74
C ASP A 619 -13.31 -10.19 27.89
N THR A 620 -13.10 -11.36 27.32
CA THR A 620 -11.89 -12.17 27.55
C THR A 620 -10.74 -11.69 26.66
N VAL A 621 -9.52 -11.75 27.22
CA VAL A 621 -8.29 -11.39 26.51
C VAL A 621 -8.02 -12.41 25.40
N LYS A 622 -7.64 -11.93 24.22
CA LYS A 622 -7.18 -12.80 23.12
C LYS A 622 -5.91 -13.55 23.53
N SER A 623 -5.81 -14.84 23.21
CA SER A 623 -4.67 -15.70 23.59
C SER A 623 -3.33 -15.18 23.07
N GLU A 624 -3.35 -14.53 21.89
CA GLU A 624 -2.20 -13.98 21.20
C GLU A 624 -1.76 -12.62 21.75
N ALA A 625 -2.62 -11.91 22.50
CA ALA A 625 -2.35 -10.53 22.94
C ALA A 625 -1.10 -10.42 23.82
N LYS A 626 -0.90 -11.36 24.72
CA LYS A 626 0.28 -11.38 25.60
C LYS A 626 1.57 -11.57 24.81
N VAL A 627 1.57 -12.45 23.81
CA VAL A 627 2.73 -12.71 22.95
C VAL A 627 3.02 -11.47 22.10
N ALA A 628 2.00 -10.87 21.49
CA ALA A 628 2.13 -9.67 20.68
C ALA A 628 2.72 -8.49 21.47
N VAL A 629 2.24 -8.26 22.69
CA VAL A 629 2.79 -7.22 23.59
C VAL A 629 4.23 -7.50 23.96
N GLN A 630 4.59 -8.77 24.20
CA GLN A 630 5.98 -9.14 24.53
C GLN A 630 6.91 -8.93 23.33
N GLU A 631 6.51 -9.32 22.13
CA GLU A 631 7.29 -9.10 20.89
C GLU A 631 7.54 -7.61 20.63
N LEU A 632 6.55 -6.74 20.87
CA LEU A 632 6.73 -5.30 20.76
C LEU A 632 7.74 -4.75 21.77
N LYS A 633 7.72 -5.25 23.00
CA LYS A 633 8.73 -4.90 24.03
C LYS A 633 10.12 -5.38 23.66
N ASP A 634 10.24 -6.57 23.07
CA ASP A 634 11.51 -7.09 22.58
C ASP A 634 12.08 -6.27 21.39
N MET A 635 11.22 -5.46 20.74
CA MET A 635 11.60 -4.44 19.75
C MET A 635 11.93 -3.08 20.36
N ASP A 636 12.02 -2.95 21.69
CA ASP A 636 12.21 -1.70 22.44
C ASP A 636 11.07 -0.69 22.28
N LEU A 637 9.84 -1.15 21.96
CA LEU A 637 8.68 -0.30 21.82
C LEU A 637 7.90 -0.19 23.13
N ARG A 638 7.47 1.02 23.45
CA ARG A 638 6.59 1.28 24.59
C ARG A 638 5.17 0.83 24.24
N THR A 639 4.53 0.07 25.13
CA THR A 639 3.15 -0.37 24.99
C THR A 639 2.25 0.32 26.01
N VAL A 640 1.12 0.85 25.54
CA VAL A 640 0.12 1.58 26.34
C VAL A 640 -1.26 1.02 26.05
N MET A 641 -2.10 0.86 27.05
CA MET A 641 -3.51 0.53 26.88
C MET A 641 -4.40 1.74 27.18
N ILE A 642 -5.37 2.02 26.30
CA ILE A 642 -6.37 3.07 26.49
C ILE A 642 -7.76 2.42 26.51
N THR A 643 -8.62 2.84 27.45
CA THR A 643 -9.97 2.27 27.58
C THR A 643 -10.94 3.21 28.29
N GLY A 644 -12.23 3.08 27.97
CA GLY A 644 -13.33 3.71 28.70
C GLY A 644 -13.66 3.03 30.03
N ASP A 645 -13.12 1.83 30.29
CA ASP A 645 -13.37 1.11 31.54
C ASP A 645 -12.78 1.84 32.76
N ASN A 646 -13.27 1.43 33.93
CA ASN A 646 -12.67 1.88 35.20
C ASN A 646 -11.25 1.34 35.39
N HIS A 647 -10.49 2.04 36.25
CA HIS A 647 -9.07 1.75 36.47
C HIS A 647 -8.81 0.30 36.94
N SER A 648 -9.68 -0.30 37.75
CA SER A 648 -9.48 -1.64 38.30
C SER A 648 -9.58 -2.72 37.22
N THR A 649 -10.61 -2.63 36.37
CA THR A 649 -10.80 -3.52 35.22
C THR A 649 -9.66 -3.38 34.21
N ALA A 650 -9.31 -2.13 33.89
CA ALA A 650 -8.24 -1.82 32.96
C ALA A 650 -6.90 -2.37 33.45
N GLN A 651 -6.58 -2.18 34.74
CA GLN A 651 -5.33 -2.67 35.33
C GLN A 651 -5.26 -4.21 35.36
N ALA A 652 -6.39 -4.89 35.61
CA ALA A 652 -6.44 -6.35 35.59
C ALA A 652 -6.06 -6.92 34.21
N ILE A 653 -6.67 -6.39 33.13
CA ILE A 653 -6.39 -6.79 31.75
C ILE A 653 -4.97 -6.43 31.36
N ALA A 654 -4.51 -5.23 31.69
CA ALA A 654 -3.15 -4.79 31.38
C ALA A 654 -2.08 -5.70 32.02
N ASN A 655 -2.30 -6.11 33.26
CA ASN A 655 -1.41 -7.06 33.94
C ASN A 655 -1.40 -8.44 33.28
N GLU A 656 -2.53 -8.90 32.77
CA GLU A 656 -2.66 -10.19 32.09
C GLU A 656 -1.88 -10.21 30.76
N VAL A 657 -1.99 -9.12 29.96
CA VAL A 657 -1.25 -8.99 28.70
C VAL A 657 0.17 -8.47 28.89
N GLY A 658 0.50 -7.97 30.08
CA GLY A 658 1.83 -7.46 30.41
C GLY A 658 2.03 -5.97 30.14
N ILE A 659 1.03 -5.15 29.83
CA ILE A 659 1.13 -3.72 29.62
C ILE A 659 1.27 -2.99 30.96
N VAL A 660 2.24 -2.07 31.08
CA VAL A 660 2.50 -1.30 32.31
C VAL A 660 1.73 0.01 32.34
N HIS A 661 1.60 0.67 31.21
CA HIS A 661 0.98 2.01 31.12
C HIS A 661 -0.48 1.88 30.71
N VAL A 662 -1.38 2.34 31.60
CA VAL A 662 -2.83 2.25 31.42
C VAL A 662 -3.45 3.63 31.52
N ILE A 663 -4.32 3.98 30.58
CA ILE A 663 -5.14 5.17 30.60
C ILE A 663 -6.60 4.71 30.63
N ALA A 664 -7.23 4.83 31.79
CA ALA A 664 -8.58 4.36 32.06
C ALA A 664 -9.58 5.52 32.13
N ASN A 665 -10.88 5.22 32.09
CA ASN A 665 -11.99 6.19 32.15
C ASN A 665 -11.95 7.23 31.02
N VAL A 666 -11.51 6.86 29.83
CA VAL A 666 -11.37 7.75 28.69
C VAL A 666 -12.64 7.78 27.86
N LEU A 667 -13.18 8.96 27.60
CA LEU A 667 -14.29 9.11 26.67
C LEU A 667 -13.82 8.87 25.21
N PRO A 668 -14.69 8.37 24.33
CA PRO A 668 -14.31 8.11 22.93
C PRO A 668 -13.66 9.34 22.24
N GLU A 669 -14.22 10.53 22.45
CA GLU A 669 -13.73 11.81 21.90
C GLU A 669 -12.38 12.25 22.47
N ASP A 670 -11.98 11.75 23.64
CA ASP A 670 -10.72 12.12 24.29
C ASP A 670 -9.56 11.18 23.93
N LYS A 671 -9.82 10.03 23.32
CA LYS A 671 -8.77 9.09 22.90
C LYS A 671 -7.74 9.76 21.99
N ALA A 672 -8.17 10.57 21.02
CA ALA A 672 -7.30 11.32 20.12
C ALA A 672 -6.41 12.33 20.88
N LYS A 673 -6.92 12.97 21.94
CA LYS A 673 -6.14 13.92 22.77
C LYS A 673 -5.02 13.20 23.51
N HIS A 674 -5.25 11.98 23.99
CA HIS A 674 -4.21 11.19 24.64
C HIS A 674 -3.12 10.75 23.65
N VAL A 675 -3.47 10.39 22.42
CA VAL A 675 -2.51 10.14 21.35
C VAL A 675 -1.68 11.39 21.07
N ALA A 676 -2.33 12.54 20.88
CA ALA A 676 -1.65 13.84 20.67
C ALA A 676 -0.68 14.19 21.81
N HIS A 677 -1.04 13.86 23.06
CA HIS A 677 -0.17 14.13 24.22
C HIS A 677 1.17 13.35 24.17
N PHE A 678 1.20 12.14 23.62
CA PHE A 678 2.45 11.41 23.38
C PHE A 678 3.25 12.05 22.25
N GLN A 679 2.57 12.45 21.16
CA GLN A 679 3.19 13.14 20.03
C GLN A 679 3.81 14.49 20.44
N ASP A 680 3.16 15.25 21.34
CA ASP A 680 3.67 16.51 21.90
C ASP A 680 4.97 16.31 22.71
N LYS A 681 5.20 15.10 23.22
CA LYS A 681 6.46 14.71 23.88
C LYS A 681 7.55 14.28 22.90
N GLY A 682 7.27 14.26 21.61
CA GLY A 682 8.19 13.86 20.54
C GLY A 682 8.22 12.35 20.28
N GLU A 683 7.22 11.59 20.78
CA GLU A 683 7.08 10.16 20.49
C GLU A 683 6.30 9.95 19.18
N ASN A 684 6.75 9.02 18.34
CA ASN A 684 5.98 8.58 17.17
C ASN A 684 5.02 7.47 17.62
N VAL A 685 3.73 7.68 17.44
CA VAL A 685 2.68 6.84 18.02
C VAL A 685 1.97 6.00 16.97
N ALA A 686 1.88 4.70 17.20
CA ALA A 686 0.91 3.84 16.52
C ALA A 686 -0.32 3.65 17.41
N MET A 687 -1.53 3.83 16.86
CA MET A 687 -2.79 3.50 17.52
C MET A 687 -3.39 2.26 16.89
N VAL A 688 -3.76 1.28 17.73
CA VAL A 688 -4.40 0.02 17.31
C VAL A 688 -5.83 0.00 17.87
N GLY A 689 -6.81 -0.15 16.98
CA GLY A 689 -8.23 -0.13 17.36
C GLY A 689 -9.13 -0.85 16.34
N ASP A 690 -10.40 -1.09 16.70
CA ASP A 690 -11.36 -1.77 15.84
C ASP A 690 -12.69 -1.02 15.65
N GLY A 691 -13.01 -0.06 16.53
CA GLY A 691 -14.29 0.60 16.60
C GLY A 691 -14.39 1.97 15.91
N ILE A 692 -15.65 2.41 15.67
CA ILE A 692 -15.96 3.78 15.23
C ILE A 692 -15.39 4.80 16.23
N ASN A 693 -15.40 4.48 17.52
CA ASN A 693 -14.91 5.34 18.60
C ASN A 693 -13.40 5.56 18.55
N ASP A 694 -12.67 4.70 17.82
CA ASP A 694 -11.22 4.78 17.66
C ASP A 694 -10.80 5.56 16.42
N ALA A 695 -11.72 5.76 15.45
CA ALA A 695 -11.41 6.41 14.19
C ALA A 695 -10.70 7.78 14.35
N PRO A 696 -11.14 8.69 15.26
CA PRO A 696 -10.42 9.93 15.49
C PRO A 696 -9.00 9.72 16.04
N ALA A 697 -8.77 8.71 16.87
CA ALA A 697 -7.47 8.39 17.44
C ALA A 697 -6.55 7.71 16.42
N LEU A 698 -7.11 6.85 15.53
CA LEU A 698 -6.40 6.24 14.42
C LEU A 698 -5.89 7.30 13.42
N VAL A 699 -6.72 8.30 13.10
CA VAL A 699 -6.34 9.41 12.21
C VAL A 699 -5.32 10.34 12.88
N GLN A 700 -5.42 10.57 14.20
CA GLN A 700 -4.50 11.45 14.95
C GLN A 700 -3.11 10.84 15.08
N ALA A 701 -3.00 9.52 15.20
CA ALA A 701 -1.73 8.82 15.36
C ALA A 701 -0.81 9.01 14.13
N ASP A 702 0.51 8.82 14.31
CA ASP A 702 1.47 8.80 13.20
C ASP A 702 1.22 7.60 12.30
N ILE A 703 0.72 6.51 12.89
CA ILE A 703 0.24 5.31 12.20
C ILE A 703 -1.04 4.79 12.88
N GLY A 704 -2.14 4.77 12.15
CA GLY A 704 -3.37 4.08 12.55
C GLY A 704 -3.36 2.62 12.07
N ILE A 705 -3.63 1.68 12.95
CA ILE A 705 -3.72 0.23 12.65
C ILE A 705 -5.13 -0.24 13.01
N ALA A 706 -5.93 -0.58 12.01
CA ALA A 706 -7.26 -1.13 12.20
C ALA A 706 -7.25 -2.66 12.21
N MET A 707 -8.00 -3.25 13.14
CA MET A 707 -8.27 -4.69 13.15
C MET A 707 -9.36 -4.99 12.11
N GLY A 708 -9.16 -5.98 11.26
CA GLY A 708 -10.06 -6.32 10.15
C GLY A 708 -11.45 -6.84 10.56
N THR A 709 -11.65 -7.14 11.83
CA THR A 709 -12.95 -7.40 12.44
C THR A 709 -13.69 -6.12 12.84
N GLY A 710 -13.02 -4.96 12.72
CA GLY A 710 -13.54 -3.66 13.09
C GLY A 710 -14.55 -3.10 12.09
N THR A 711 -15.04 -1.92 12.40
CA THR A 711 -16.01 -1.21 11.57
C THR A 711 -15.38 -0.70 10.26
N GLU A 712 -16.17 -0.54 9.20
CA GLU A 712 -15.72 0.04 7.93
C GLU A 712 -15.08 1.42 8.14
N VAL A 713 -15.63 2.22 9.06
CA VAL A 713 -15.10 3.55 9.40
C VAL A 713 -13.69 3.48 9.99
N ALA A 714 -13.41 2.51 10.88
CA ALA A 714 -12.08 2.34 11.45
C ALA A 714 -11.08 1.85 10.39
N ILE A 715 -11.51 0.91 9.53
CA ILE A 715 -10.69 0.41 8.42
C ILE A 715 -10.37 1.54 7.44
N GLU A 716 -11.32 2.41 7.14
CA GLU A 716 -11.11 3.55 6.24
C GLU A 716 -10.19 4.61 6.85
N ALA A 717 -10.27 4.83 8.17
CA ALA A 717 -9.46 5.79 8.90
C ALA A 717 -7.99 5.36 9.09
N ALA A 718 -7.71 4.05 9.08
CA ALA A 718 -6.38 3.52 9.40
C ALA A 718 -5.42 3.53 8.20
N ASP A 719 -4.12 3.55 8.47
CA ASP A 719 -3.01 3.47 7.51
C ASP A 719 -2.60 2.02 7.21
N ILE A 720 -2.83 1.15 8.19
CA ILE A 720 -2.58 -0.30 8.11
C ILE A 720 -3.85 -1.03 8.53
N THR A 721 -4.24 -2.03 7.77
CA THR A 721 -5.36 -2.92 8.12
C THR A 721 -4.83 -4.33 8.37
N ILE A 722 -5.18 -4.91 9.51
CA ILE A 722 -4.87 -6.30 9.89
C ILE A 722 -6.10 -7.16 9.56
N LEU A 723 -6.01 -8.01 8.57
CA LEU A 723 -7.08 -8.92 8.20
C LEU A 723 -7.29 -9.99 9.28
N GLY A 724 -8.53 -10.48 9.45
CA GLY A 724 -8.86 -11.54 10.40
C GLY A 724 -8.83 -11.14 11.88
N GLY A 725 -8.36 -9.93 12.23
CA GLY A 725 -8.35 -9.44 13.61
C GLY A 725 -7.33 -10.08 14.54
N ASP A 726 -6.33 -10.80 14.02
CA ASP A 726 -5.23 -11.38 14.79
C ASP A 726 -4.24 -10.31 15.24
N ILE A 727 -4.20 -10.04 16.55
CA ILE A 727 -3.31 -9.04 17.13
C ILE A 727 -1.80 -9.40 17.00
N ALA A 728 -1.46 -10.67 16.81
CA ALA A 728 -0.09 -11.11 16.57
C ALA A 728 0.50 -10.56 15.26
N LEU A 729 -0.35 -10.06 14.36
CA LEU A 729 0.10 -9.40 13.13
C LEU A 729 0.58 -7.96 13.34
N VAL A 730 0.27 -7.32 14.47
CA VAL A 730 0.72 -5.95 14.78
C VAL A 730 2.26 -5.87 14.89
N PRO A 731 2.93 -6.67 15.73
CA PRO A 731 4.39 -6.70 15.76
C PRO A 731 4.98 -7.13 14.40
N LYS A 732 4.34 -8.04 13.67
CA LYS A 732 4.78 -8.47 12.34
C LYS A 732 4.70 -7.33 11.31
N ALA A 733 3.70 -6.43 11.39
CA ALA A 733 3.60 -5.25 10.55
C ALA A 733 4.78 -4.30 10.76
N ILE A 734 5.15 -4.04 12.01
CA ILE A 734 6.31 -3.22 12.37
C ILE A 734 7.61 -3.89 11.89
N HIS A 735 7.74 -5.20 12.10
CA HIS A 735 8.88 -5.97 11.63
C HIS A 735 9.03 -5.96 10.10
N ALA A 736 7.91 -6.10 9.37
CA ALA A 736 7.88 -5.97 7.90
C ALA A 736 8.39 -4.62 7.43
N SER A 737 7.94 -3.54 8.09
CA SER A 737 8.43 -2.18 7.84
C SER A 737 9.94 -2.07 8.08
N HIS A 738 10.45 -2.49 9.25
CA HIS A 738 11.88 -2.47 9.59
C HIS A 738 12.73 -3.21 8.55
N LYS A 739 12.31 -4.41 8.14
CA LYS A 739 13.02 -5.21 7.11
C LYS A 739 13.00 -4.53 5.75
N THR A 740 11.87 -3.95 5.37
CA THR A 740 11.70 -3.25 4.08
C THR A 740 12.57 -2.00 4.03
N ILE A 741 12.54 -1.16 5.06
CA ILE A 741 13.37 0.06 5.13
C ILE A 741 14.86 -0.27 5.18
N ARG A 742 15.26 -1.30 5.94
CA ARG A 742 16.65 -1.77 5.96
C ARG A 742 17.11 -2.21 4.57
N ASN A 743 16.25 -2.91 3.84
CA ASN A 743 16.54 -3.33 2.46
C ASN A 743 16.66 -2.12 1.52
N ILE A 744 15.79 -1.12 1.65
CA ILE A 744 15.88 0.14 0.89
C ILE A 744 17.23 0.83 1.16
N LYS A 745 17.62 0.99 2.43
CA LYS A 745 18.90 1.61 2.82
C LYS A 745 20.09 0.84 2.22
N GLN A 746 20.06 -0.48 2.22
CA GLN A 746 21.08 -1.31 1.57
C GLN A 746 21.12 -1.11 0.05
N ASN A 747 19.94 -1.08 -0.60
CA ASN A 747 19.85 -0.88 -2.03
C ASN A 747 20.35 0.51 -2.45
N LEU A 748 20.01 1.56 -1.69
CA LEU A 748 20.53 2.91 -1.91
C LEU A 748 22.05 2.98 -1.71
N PHE A 749 22.57 2.31 -0.68
CA PHE A 749 24.01 2.23 -0.45
C PHE A 749 24.74 1.63 -1.66
N TRP A 750 24.27 0.51 -2.19
CA TRP A 750 24.88 -0.10 -3.37
C TRP A 750 24.72 0.76 -4.63
N ALA A 751 23.53 1.35 -4.83
CA ALA A 751 23.24 2.20 -5.98
C ALA A 751 24.14 3.44 -6.04
N PHE A 752 24.48 4.04 -4.90
CA PHE A 752 25.42 5.17 -4.81
C PHE A 752 26.86 4.73 -4.76
N GLY A 753 27.15 3.62 -4.09
CA GLY A 753 28.51 3.14 -3.83
C GLY A 753 29.30 2.85 -5.12
N TYR A 754 28.65 2.20 -6.10
CA TYR A 754 29.27 1.94 -7.41
C TYR A 754 29.67 3.24 -8.11
N ASN A 755 28.79 4.26 -8.06
CA ASN A 755 29.06 5.54 -8.73
C ASN A 755 30.09 6.35 -7.96
N ALA A 756 29.99 6.44 -6.63
CA ALA A 756 30.92 7.20 -5.79
C ALA A 756 32.36 6.68 -5.87
N ALA A 757 32.54 5.35 -5.93
CA ALA A 757 33.85 4.73 -6.10
C ALA A 757 34.34 4.78 -7.56
N GLY A 758 33.41 4.55 -8.51
CA GLY A 758 33.75 4.42 -9.93
C GLY A 758 34.11 5.73 -10.61
N ILE A 759 33.47 6.86 -10.26
CA ILE A 759 33.75 8.18 -10.90
C ILE A 759 35.20 8.61 -10.70
N PRO A 760 35.78 8.62 -9.48
CA PRO A 760 37.19 8.95 -9.30
C PRO A 760 38.14 8.01 -10.06
N ILE A 761 37.88 6.71 -10.04
CA ILE A 761 38.70 5.69 -10.73
C ILE A 761 38.64 5.92 -12.24
N ALA A 762 37.48 6.23 -12.81
CA ALA A 762 37.30 6.56 -14.21
C ALA A 762 38.02 7.87 -14.57
N ALA A 763 37.89 8.91 -13.73
CA ALA A 763 38.58 10.19 -13.94
C ALA A 763 40.08 10.07 -13.90
N MET A 764 40.66 9.13 -13.15
CA MET A 764 42.09 8.79 -13.13
C MET A 764 42.51 7.94 -14.35
N GLY A 765 41.60 7.56 -15.26
CA GLY A 765 41.89 6.73 -16.43
C GLY A 765 42.10 5.25 -16.14
N LEU A 766 41.83 4.80 -14.91
CA LEU A 766 42.02 3.42 -14.47
C LEU A 766 40.83 2.49 -14.78
N LEU A 767 39.78 3.03 -15.35
CA LEU A 767 38.54 2.31 -15.66
C LEU A 767 38.21 2.40 -17.14
N ALA A 768 38.28 1.29 -17.85
CA ALA A 768 37.87 1.27 -19.26
C ALA A 768 36.32 1.42 -19.37
N PRO A 769 35.81 2.10 -20.44
CA PRO A 769 34.38 2.38 -20.59
C PRO A 769 33.48 1.15 -20.56
N TRP A 770 33.93 0.00 -21.07
CA TRP A 770 33.14 -1.24 -21.08
C TRP A 770 33.07 -1.85 -19.67
N ILE A 771 34.11 -1.75 -18.84
CA ILE A 771 34.08 -2.19 -17.41
C ILE A 771 33.07 -1.32 -16.65
N ALA A 772 33.07 -0.02 -16.93
CA ALA A 772 32.09 0.91 -16.39
C ALA A 772 30.64 0.46 -16.74
N GLY A 773 30.39 0.11 -18.02
CA GLY A 773 29.10 -0.39 -18.48
C GLY A 773 28.68 -1.69 -17.81
N ALA A 774 29.61 -2.65 -17.66
CA ALA A 774 29.38 -3.91 -16.97
C ALA A 774 29.09 -3.71 -15.46
N ALA A 775 29.82 -2.84 -14.78
CA ALA A 775 29.60 -2.49 -13.38
C ALA A 775 28.21 -1.89 -13.15
N MET A 776 27.75 -1.02 -14.05
CA MET A 776 26.39 -0.47 -14.02
C MET A 776 25.29 -1.53 -14.17
N ALA A 777 25.45 -2.46 -15.13
CA ALA A 777 24.49 -3.54 -15.31
C ALA A 777 24.42 -4.41 -14.04
N LEU A 778 25.56 -4.72 -13.44
CA LEU A 778 25.65 -5.48 -12.17
C LEU A 778 25.04 -4.70 -10.99
N SER A 779 25.20 -3.39 -10.92
CA SER A 779 24.58 -2.56 -9.87
C SER A 779 23.07 -2.71 -9.88
N SER A 780 22.42 -2.60 -11.04
CA SER A 780 20.96 -2.77 -11.18
C SER A 780 20.51 -4.18 -10.80
N VAL A 781 21.26 -5.23 -11.18
CA VAL A 781 20.97 -6.62 -10.81
C VAL A 781 21.11 -6.84 -9.31
N SER A 782 22.14 -6.26 -8.70
CA SER A 782 22.38 -6.37 -7.24
C SER A 782 21.21 -5.79 -6.45
N VAL A 783 20.75 -4.59 -6.80
CA VAL A 783 19.62 -3.91 -6.14
C VAL A 783 18.35 -4.73 -6.25
N VAL A 784 18.01 -5.21 -7.44
CA VAL A 784 16.78 -6.00 -7.65
C VAL A 784 16.86 -7.35 -6.94
N THR A 785 18.00 -8.05 -7.02
CA THR A 785 18.19 -9.33 -6.35
C THR A 785 18.09 -9.17 -4.83
N ASN A 786 18.64 -8.08 -4.28
CA ASN A 786 18.52 -7.81 -2.85
C ASN A 786 17.07 -7.48 -2.45
N ALA A 787 16.31 -6.72 -3.28
CA ALA A 787 14.89 -6.48 -3.04
C ALA A 787 14.07 -7.78 -3.07
N LEU A 788 14.36 -8.69 -4.00
CA LEU A 788 13.67 -9.99 -4.09
C LEU A 788 13.93 -10.91 -2.88
N ARG A 789 14.97 -10.67 -2.08
CA ARG A 789 15.18 -11.40 -0.80
C ARG A 789 14.04 -11.18 0.18
N LEU A 790 13.35 -10.03 0.11
CA LEU A 790 12.18 -9.76 0.94
C LEU A 790 11.04 -10.76 0.71
N LYS A 791 10.92 -11.42 -0.44
CA LYS A 791 9.98 -12.52 -0.66
C LYS A 791 10.11 -13.67 0.35
N ARG A 792 11.33 -13.87 0.85
CA ARG A 792 11.66 -14.94 1.83
C ARG A 792 11.72 -14.41 3.26
N MET A 793 11.21 -13.20 3.47
CA MET A 793 11.14 -12.62 4.79
C MET A 793 10.21 -13.46 5.67
N LYS A 794 10.71 -13.90 6.82
CA LYS A 794 9.89 -14.48 7.88
C LYS A 794 9.33 -13.33 8.70
N LEU A 795 8.03 -13.30 8.82
CA LEU A 795 7.26 -12.38 9.64
C LEU A 795 6.74 -13.08 10.89
#